data_5e3a982037aa0e1488964ae95f025eb6
#
_entry.id   5e3a982037aa0e1488964ae95f025eb6
#
_cell.length_a   1.000
_cell.length_b   1.000
_cell.length_c   1.000
_cell.angle_alpha   90.00
_cell.angle_beta   90.00
_cell.angle_gamma   90.00
#
_symmetry.space_group_name_H-M   'P 1'
#
loop_
_entity.id
_entity.type
_entity.pdbx_description
1 polymer ?
#
loop_
_entity_poly.entity_id
_entity_poly.type
_entity_poly.pdbx_seq_one_letter_code
_entity_poly.pdbx_strand_id
1 'polypeptide(L)'
;MQGTIGQTGLSALFGLLRGLAIVILMAGAAQAADLTIASQFFSSTGPVTVEPPQGSPPSAIVRASDGHILGYAFSTLDVSGSVGYAGRPLDIVAAVTPEGIVAGARIVAHEEPILVIGIPRDALAAYVAGFGGFDVRAGAGLKPADDLARGPHAVAGATITSTVIRDAIVRSSRTVLRSRDNAPDGTARLDRETLRRSSWQSLVAEGTVQHRLVLRAEASKLLGTQDSEPDKPFIDLWLALATPPPIGESLLGQRIYESELAKIGPDDDLVLIGASGLYSFKGTEWRQSGSFERFEIIQGSRTLRLKAADHTPIEALHAAGAPELREIAVFRIPRSSGFDSTKPFRLDLDLGTPAQASGPAVVTLDYRIPDRYLIGPAATPVQPSAGRTAASAAAQPPLWQEIWWARRYEIAVLGAMLTVLAGILVFQDTVTAHGAFYYRLRTSYMLLTLLFLGFFANAQLSVVNVLTFIHALLSGFRWELFLLDPMVFTLWSFVAVSMLFWGRGVFCGWLCPFGTLQELTNHLAQRLGIKQIEIPFGLHERFWMIKYVVFVGILALSLRSILLAFQLAEVEPFKTAITMKFAREWPFVLYAGLLVFAGLFVERFYCRYLCPLGAALAIPARMRMFEWLKRYRECGSECQVCARRCTVQAIHPLGQINPNECIYCLKCQANYFDHEICLHLKKRAQRRQPQTTASPANSNAPRT
;
A
#
# COMPACT_ATOMS: atom_id res chain seq x y z
N MET A 1 -37.60 -34.71 -23.27
CA MET A 1 -37.82 -33.26 -23.37
C MET A 1 -36.56 -32.55 -22.96
N GLN A 2 -35.62 -32.42 -23.88
CA GLN A 2 -34.42 -31.58 -23.79
C GLN A 2 -34.79 -30.29 -24.54
N GLY A 3 -34.72 -29.14 -23.89
CA GLY A 3 -35.12 -27.89 -24.52
C GLY A 3 -34.56 -26.67 -23.83
N THR A 4 -33.54 -26.04 -24.44
CA THR A 4 -33.35 -24.58 -24.53
C THR A 4 -33.26 -23.78 -23.22
N ILE A 5 -32.15 -23.94 -22.46
CA ILE A 5 -31.66 -22.94 -21.47
C ILE A 5 -30.16 -22.67 -21.76
N GLY A 6 -29.81 -22.19 -22.93
CA GLY A 6 -28.41 -22.00 -23.29
C GLY A 6 -28.05 -20.70 -24.00
N GLN A 7 -28.96 -20.00 -24.60
CA GLN A 7 -28.63 -18.85 -25.46
C GLN A 7 -28.98 -17.46 -24.87
N THR A 8 -29.93 -17.39 -23.96
CA THR A 8 -30.30 -16.11 -23.35
C THR A 8 -29.33 -15.64 -22.23
N GLY A 9 -28.63 -16.57 -21.58
CA GLY A 9 -27.65 -16.23 -20.55
C GLY A 9 -26.32 -15.67 -21.11
N LEU A 10 -25.88 -16.15 -22.26
CA LEU A 10 -24.63 -15.69 -22.88
C LEU A 10 -24.75 -14.28 -23.45
N SER A 11 -25.90 -13.93 -24.06
CA SER A 11 -26.14 -12.60 -24.61
C SER A 11 -26.24 -11.52 -23.53
N ALA A 12 -26.81 -11.85 -22.38
CA ALA A 12 -26.83 -10.94 -21.22
C ALA A 12 -25.44 -10.71 -20.61
N LEU A 13 -24.61 -11.76 -20.56
CA LEU A 13 -23.21 -11.65 -20.07
C LEU A 13 -22.34 -10.83 -21.03
N PHE A 14 -22.50 -10.99 -22.34
CA PHE A 14 -21.81 -10.17 -23.36
C PHE A 14 -22.31 -8.72 -23.38
N GLY A 15 -23.58 -8.45 -23.08
CA GLY A 15 -24.12 -7.12 -22.90
C GLY A 15 -23.54 -6.41 -21.68
N LEU A 16 -23.40 -7.12 -20.56
CA LEU A 16 -22.77 -6.63 -19.33
C LEU A 16 -21.26 -6.36 -19.51
N LEU A 17 -20.54 -7.23 -20.21
CA LEU A 17 -19.11 -7.04 -20.52
C LEU A 17 -18.87 -5.89 -21.51
N ARG A 18 -19.74 -5.68 -22.48
CA ARG A 18 -19.69 -4.50 -23.36
C ARG A 18 -20.03 -3.21 -22.61
N GLY A 19 -21.00 -3.22 -21.70
CA GLY A 19 -21.30 -2.09 -20.82
C GLY A 19 -20.11 -1.74 -19.91
N LEU A 20 -19.41 -2.75 -19.38
CA LEU A 20 -18.24 -2.57 -18.54
C LEU A 20 -17.04 -1.99 -19.32
N ALA A 21 -16.85 -2.44 -20.58
CA ALA A 21 -15.77 -1.94 -21.43
C ALA A 21 -16.00 -0.47 -21.86
N ILE A 22 -17.24 -0.03 -22.06
CA ILE A 22 -17.58 1.37 -22.39
C ILE A 22 -17.41 2.26 -21.17
N VAL A 23 -17.65 1.78 -19.96
CA VAL A 23 -17.42 2.53 -18.71
C VAL A 23 -15.92 2.70 -18.40
N ILE A 24 -15.07 1.74 -18.83
CA ILE A 24 -13.61 1.85 -18.67
C ILE A 24 -13.00 2.85 -19.68
N LEU A 25 -13.63 3.10 -20.82
CA LEU A 25 -13.15 4.07 -21.84
C LEU A 25 -13.53 5.53 -21.55
N MET A 26 -14.37 5.79 -20.53
CA MET A 26 -14.65 7.11 -19.99
C MET A 26 -13.76 7.43 -18.76
N ALA A 27 -12.50 7.03 -18.78
CA ALA A 27 -11.49 7.55 -17.87
C ALA A 27 -11.27 9.02 -18.25
N GLY A 28 -11.84 9.91 -17.45
CA GLY A 28 -11.81 11.36 -17.67
C GLY A 28 -10.38 11.83 -17.87
N ALA A 29 -10.17 12.64 -18.87
CA ALA A 29 -8.96 13.43 -19.04
C ALA A 29 -8.74 14.20 -17.72
N ALA A 30 -7.63 13.94 -17.05
CA ALA A 30 -7.23 14.70 -15.88
C ALA A 30 -7.11 16.17 -16.33
N GLN A 31 -7.98 17.03 -15.84
CA GLN A 31 -7.86 18.47 -16.09
C GLN A 31 -6.57 18.91 -15.39
N ALA A 32 -5.63 19.50 -16.16
CA ALA A 32 -4.43 20.10 -15.61
C ALA A 32 -4.82 21.14 -14.55
N ALA A 33 -4.11 21.13 -13.41
CA ALA A 33 -4.40 22.07 -12.33
C ALA A 33 -4.19 23.53 -12.79
N ASP A 34 -5.14 24.40 -12.46
CA ASP A 34 -5.01 25.83 -12.75
C ASP A 34 -4.01 26.48 -11.78
N LEU A 35 -2.75 26.64 -12.20
CA LEU A 35 -1.69 27.22 -11.40
C LEU A 35 -1.84 28.75 -11.21
N THR A 36 -2.79 29.40 -11.90
CA THR A 36 -3.05 30.85 -11.71
C THR A 36 -3.55 31.18 -10.30
N ILE A 37 -4.12 30.18 -9.60
CA ILE A 37 -4.50 30.27 -8.18
C ILE A 37 -3.32 30.71 -7.31
N ALA A 38 -2.09 30.38 -7.69
CA ALA A 38 -0.88 30.73 -6.93
C ALA A 38 -0.64 32.24 -6.83
N SER A 39 -1.25 33.06 -7.71
CA SER A 39 -1.20 34.52 -7.60
C SER A 39 -1.74 35.01 -6.25
N GLN A 40 -2.71 34.29 -5.65
CA GLN A 40 -3.31 34.63 -4.37
C GLN A 40 -2.35 34.42 -3.19
N PHE A 41 -1.33 33.58 -3.34
CA PHE A 41 -0.34 33.32 -2.26
C PHE A 41 0.68 34.43 -2.11
N PHE A 42 0.79 35.32 -3.12
CA PHE A 42 1.70 36.46 -3.14
C PHE A 42 0.97 37.81 -3.13
N SER A 43 -0.30 37.85 -2.74
CA SER A 43 -1.16 39.05 -2.78
C SER A 43 -0.65 40.24 -1.94
N SER A 44 0.23 40.00 -0.96
CA SER A 44 0.89 41.05 -0.17
C SER A 44 1.97 41.83 -0.93
N THR A 45 2.45 41.31 -2.09
CA THR A 45 3.58 41.84 -2.83
C THR A 45 3.16 42.70 -4.06
N GLY A 46 1.85 42.93 -4.28
CA GLY A 46 1.32 43.65 -5.42
C GLY A 46 0.87 42.77 -6.57
N PRO A 47 0.62 43.31 -7.76
CA PRO A 47 0.21 42.52 -8.92
C PRO A 47 1.31 41.56 -9.35
N VAL A 48 0.97 40.27 -9.49
CA VAL A 48 1.88 39.20 -9.88
C VAL A 48 1.45 38.53 -11.18
N THR A 49 2.43 38.06 -11.95
CA THR A 49 2.23 37.27 -13.16
C THR A 49 2.66 35.83 -12.92
N VAL A 50 1.83 34.86 -13.31
CA VAL A 50 2.12 33.45 -13.29
C VAL A 50 2.41 32.98 -14.70
N GLU A 51 3.63 32.56 -15.00
CA GLU A 51 4.02 32.05 -16.30
C GLU A 51 3.43 30.66 -16.55
N PRO A 52 3.30 30.20 -17.80
CA PRO A 52 2.92 28.81 -18.09
C PRO A 52 3.89 27.83 -17.43
N PRO A 53 3.43 26.66 -16.95
CA PRO A 53 4.30 25.66 -16.33
C PRO A 53 5.36 25.17 -17.31
N GLN A 54 6.62 25.16 -16.87
CA GLN A 54 7.78 24.76 -17.67
C GLN A 54 8.70 23.85 -16.88
N GLY A 55 9.48 23.03 -17.59
CA GLY A 55 10.50 22.16 -17.01
C GLY A 55 9.97 20.79 -16.59
N SER A 56 10.88 20.00 -16.04
CA SER A 56 10.60 18.66 -15.49
C SER A 56 11.22 18.56 -14.10
N PRO A 57 10.41 18.53 -13.07
CA PRO A 57 8.92 18.53 -13.07
C PRO A 57 8.29 19.87 -13.49
N PRO A 58 7.04 19.86 -13.98
CA PRO A 58 6.37 21.07 -14.44
C PRO A 58 6.13 22.03 -13.27
N SER A 59 6.56 23.27 -13.41
CA SER A 59 6.35 24.34 -12.44
C SER A 59 6.27 25.70 -13.12
N ALA A 60 5.38 26.58 -12.64
CA ALA A 60 5.16 27.91 -13.14
C ALA A 60 6.02 28.91 -12.34
N ILE A 61 6.67 29.86 -13.03
CA ILE A 61 7.39 30.94 -12.36
C ILE A 61 6.39 32.05 -12.02
N VAL A 62 6.44 32.51 -10.78
CA VAL A 62 5.64 33.64 -10.29
C VAL A 62 6.54 34.86 -10.17
N ARG A 63 6.22 35.89 -10.94
CA ARG A 63 6.99 37.14 -10.96
C ARG A 63 6.19 38.34 -10.41
N ALA A 64 6.87 39.24 -9.75
CA ALA A 64 6.36 40.55 -9.41
C ALA A 64 6.33 41.46 -10.66
N SER A 65 5.62 42.59 -10.57
CA SER A 65 5.52 43.58 -11.65
C SER A 65 6.84 44.21 -12.09
N ASP A 66 7.87 44.15 -11.22
CA ASP A 66 9.24 44.58 -11.50
C ASP A 66 10.13 43.49 -12.16
N GLY A 67 9.55 42.31 -12.46
CA GLY A 67 10.23 41.18 -13.07
C GLY A 67 10.97 40.24 -12.09
N HIS A 68 11.01 40.57 -10.80
CA HIS A 68 11.66 39.74 -9.81
C HIS A 68 10.88 38.40 -9.58
N ILE A 69 11.60 37.28 -9.43
CA ILE A 69 11.00 35.96 -9.16
C ILE A 69 10.61 35.89 -7.69
N LEU A 70 9.30 35.79 -7.43
CA LEU A 70 8.75 35.61 -6.09
C LEU A 70 8.72 34.15 -5.66
N GLY A 71 8.58 33.23 -6.61
CA GLY A 71 8.53 31.79 -6.31
C GLY A 71 8.14 30.94 -7.50
N TYR A 72 7.91 29.66 -7.19
CA TYR A 72 7.57 28.61 -8.15
C TYR A 72 6.26 27.94 -7.72
N ALA A 73 5.25 27.97 -8.59
CA ALA A 73 3.96 27.32 -8.37
C ALA A 73 3.90 25.98 -9.09
N PHE A 74 3.27 25.00 -8.48
CA PHE A 74 3.20 23.62 -9.01
C PHE A 74 1.98 22.87 -8.47
N SER A 75 1.56 21.82 -9.20
CA SER A 75 0.63 20.81 -8.74
C SER A 75 1.41 19.66 -8.09
N THR A 76 0.99 19.21 -6.90
CA THR A 76 1.62 18.06 -6.25
C THR A 76 1.38 16.76 -7.02
N LEU A 77 0.25 16.65 -7.72
CA LEU A 77 -0.06 15.51 -8.58
C LEU A 77 0.92 15.42 -9.76
N ASP A 78 1.17 16.54 -10.45
CA ASP A 78 2.05 16.59 -11.61
C ASP A 78 3.53 16.38 -11.23
N VAL A 79 3.95 16.89 -10.05
CA VAL A 79 5.35 16.83 -9.60
C VAL A 79 5.71 15.51 -8.96
N SER A 80 4.86 14.98 -8.07
CA SER A 80 5.18 13.79 -7.25
C SER A 80 4.20 12.63 -7.42
N GLY A 81 3.20 12.76 -8.31
CA GLY A 81 2.15 11.76 -8.47
C GLY A 81 1.40 11.53 -7.16
N SER A 82 1.05 12.61 -6.44
CA SER A 82 0.49 12.51 -5.11
C SER A 82 -0.84 11.76 -5.09
N VAL A 83 -0.92 10.79 -4.18
CA VAL A 83 -2.07 9.92 -4.01
C VAL A 83 -2.51 9.99 -2.55
N GLY A 84 -3.80 10.19 -2.33
CA GLY A 84 -4.37 10.24 -1.01
C GLY A 84 -4.48 8.88 -0.32
N TYR A 85 -4.92 8.87 0.95
CA TYR A 85 -5.10 7.65 1.73
C TYR A 85 -6.08 6.66 1.07
N ALA A 86 -7.07 7.16 0.33
CA ALA A 86 -8.02 6.34 -0.42
C ALA A 86 -7.43 5.66 -1.67
N GLY A 87 -6.14 5.84 -1.98
CA GLY A 87 -5.52 5.36 -3.21
C GLY A 87 -5.95 6.14 -4.46
N ARG A 88 -6.56 7.31 -4.30
CA ARG A 88 -7.02 8.20 -5.37
C ARG A 88 -6.13 9.42 -5.51
N PRO A 89 -6.06 10.03 -6.70
CA PRO A 89 -5.28 11.23 -6.92
C PRO A 89 -5.64 12.32 -5.90
N LEU A 90 -4.61 12.95 -5.33
CA LEU A 90 -4.71 14.11 -4.46
C LEU A 90 -3.95 15.23 -5.12
N ASP A 91 -4.63 16.31 -5.47
CA ASP A 91 -4.01 17.44 -6.14
C ASP A 91 -4.07 18.72 -5.29
N ILE A 92 -2.88 19.24 -4.99
CA ILE A 92 -2.68 20.46 -4.21
C ILE A 92 -1.83 21.40 -5.05
N VAL A 93 -2.34 22.59 -5.32
CA VAL A 93 -1.53 23.66 -5.87
C VAL A 93 -0.81 24.33 -4.72
N ALA A 94 0.52 24.34 -4.79
CA ALA A 94 1.38 24.98 -3.83
C ALA A 94 2.39 25.91 -4.53
N ALA A 95 2.88 26.91 -3.80
CA ALA A 95 3.97 27.75 -4.27
C ALA A 95 5.06 27.82 -3.20
N VAL A 96 6.33 27.80 -3.67
CA VAL A 96 7.52 27.86 -2.82
C VAL A 96 8.44 28.99 -3.28
N THR A 97 8.98 29.77 -2.35
CA THR A 97 9.94 30.84 -2.68
C THR A 97 11.33 30.24 -2.97
N PRO A 98 12.23 30.98 -3.64
CA PRO A 98 13.59 30.52 -3.89
C PRO A 98 14.38 30.12 -2.63
N GLU A 99 14.07 30.73 -1.47
CA GLU A 99 14.69 30.44 -0.18
C GLU A 99 14.19 29.11 0.42
N GLY A 100 13.08 28.55 -0.09
CA GLY A 100 12.51 27.29 0.37
C GLY A 100 11.34 27.45 1.33
N ILE A 101 10.72 28.64 1.36
CA ILE A 101 9.54 28.88 2.20
C ILE A 101 8.28 28.65 1.34
N VAL A 102 7.34 27.87 1.85
CA VAL A 102 6.03 27.69 1.19
C VAL A 102 5.26 29.00 1.29
N ALA A 103 5.02 29.67 0.15
CA ALA A 103 4.23 30.90 0.09
C ALA A 103 2.75 30.66 0.39
N GLY A 104 2.24 29.50 -0.03
CA GLY A 104 0.88 29.05 0.24
C GLY A 104 0.59 27.72 -0.44
N ALA A 105 -0.50 27.07 -0.03
CA ALA A 105 -0.97 25.85 -0.62
C ALA A 105 -2.51 25.78 -0.59
N ARG A 106 -3.12 25.16 -1.60
CA ARG A 106 -4.58 25.00 -1.71
C ARG A 106 -4.92 23.67 -2.37
N ILE A 107 -5.87 22.95 -1.79
CA ILE A 107 -6.40 21.72 -2.40
C ILE A 107 -7.27 22.09 -3.61
N VAL A 108 -6.96 21.46 -4.76
CA VAL A 108 -7.73 21.62 -6.01
C VAL A 108 -8.67 20.44 -6.19
N ALA A 109 -8.15 19.21 -6.00
CA ALA A 109 -8.94 18.00 -6.15
C ALA A 109 -8.50 16.95 -5.13
N HIS A 110 -9.47 16.27 -4.52
CA HIS A 110 -9.23 15.11 -3.66
C HIS A 110 -10.47 14.24 -3.55
N GLU A 111 -10.27 12.96 -3.39
CA GLU A 111 -11.31 11.99 -3.05
C GLU A 111 -11.05 11.34 -1.67
N GLU A 112 -10.57 12.16 -0.73
CA GLU A 112 -10.28 11.69 0.62
C GLU A 112 -11.53 11.36 1.42
N PRO A 113 -11.59 10.21 2.09
CA PRO A 113 -12.76 9.79 2.88
C PRO A 113 -13.01 10.64 4.14
N ILE A 114 -12.16 11.61 4.40
CA ILE A 114 -12.21 12.46 5.60
C ILE A 114 -13.51 13.23 5.73
N LEU A 115 -14.08 13.67 4.62
CA LEU A 115 -15.36 14.40 4.61
C LEU A 115 -16.53 13.53 5.09
N VAL A 116 -16.39 12.23 4.95
CA VAL A 116 -17.35 11.23 5.45
C VAL A 116 -17.16 11.00 6.94
N ILE A 117 -16.00 11.35 7.47
CA ILE A 117 -15.62 11.14 8.86
C ILE A 117 -16.18 12.23 9.81
N GLY A 118 -16.97 13.20 9.32
CA GLY A 118 -17.50 14.30 10.14
C GLY A 118 -16.43 15.34 10.48
N ILE A 119 -15.32 15.37 9.74
CA ILE A 119 -14.36 16.46 9.78
C ILE A 119 -14.90 17.55 8.84
N PRO A 120 -15.07 18.79 9.30
CA PRO A 120 -15.52 19.88 8.45
C PRO A 120 -14.63 20.03 7.22
N ARG A 121 -15.22 20.29 6.06
CA ARG A 121 -14.47 20.54 4.80
C ARG A 121 -13.43 21.63 4.99
N ASP A 122 -13.79 22.63 5.77
CA ASP A 122 -12.94 23.79 6.06
C ASP A 122 -11.70 23.42 6.90
N ALA A 123 -11.76 22.38 7.72
CA ALA A 123 -10.62 21.96 8.55
C ALA A 123 -9.44 21.44 7.73
N LEU A 124 -9.71 20.72 6.63
CA LEU A 124 -8.67 20.24 5.72
C LEU A 124 -8.10 21.38 4.87
N ALA A 125 -8.97 22.27 4.38
CA ALA A 125 -8.55 23.47 3.66
C ALA A 125 -7.70 24.39 4.58
N ALA A 126 -8.11 24.59 5.83
CA ALA A 126 -7.35 25.35 6.81
C ALA A 126 -6.00 24.69 7.13
N TYR A 127 -5.96 23.35 7.23
CA TYR A 127 -4.71 22.60 7.42
C TYR A 127 -3.73 22.85 6.27
N VAL A 128 -4.18 22.75 5.02
CA VAL A 128 -3.33 22.98 3.84
C VAL A 128 -2.91 24.46 3.74
N ALA A 129 -3.80 25.40 4.00
CA ALA A 129 -3.47 26.83 4.04
C ALA A 129 -2.44 27.17 5.14
N GLY A 130 -2.44 26.41 6.23
CA GLY A 130 -1.50 26.56 7.34
C GLY A 130 -0.03 26.24 6.99
N PHE A 131 0.26 25.71 5.79
CA PHE A 131 1.64 25.54 5.31
C PHE A 131 2.29 26.85 4.85
N GLY A 132 1.54 27.94 4.71
CA GLY A 132 2.11 29.27 4.43
C GLY A 132 3.14 29.64 5.50
N GLY A 133 4.37 30.01 5.07
CA GLY A 133 5.50 30.29 5.94
C GLY A 133 6.34 29.07 6.38
N PHE A 134 5.97 27.83 5.96
CA PHE A 134 6.71 26.64 6.31
C PHE A 134 8.02 26.53 5.51
N ASP A 135 9.16 26.35 6.19
CA ASP A 135 10.47 26.16 5.58
C ASP A 135 10.71 24.68 5.24
N VAL A 136 10.76 24.36 3.93
CA VAL A 136 10.98 22.99 3.45
C VAL A 136 12.45 22.58 3.46
N ARG A 137 13.40 23.53 3.65
CA ARG A 137 14.83 23.26 3.73
C ARG A 137 15.29 22.95 5.16
N ALA A 138 14.69 23.60 6.16
CA ALA A 138 15.03 23.43 7.58
C ALA A 138 14.61 22.07 8.18
N GLY A 139 13.71 21.34 7.55
CA GLY A 139 13.12 20.10 8.06
C GLY A 139 13.90 18.80 7.82
N ALA A 140 15.23 18.83 7.74
CA ALA A 140 16.03 17.60 7.52
C ALA A 140 16.45 16.89 8.82
N GLY A 141 16.09 17.39 9.98
CA GLY A 141 16.40 16.80 11.29
C GLY A 141 15.14 16.64 12.13
N LEU A 142 14.40 15.54 11.91
CA LEU A 142 13.23 15.19 12.72
C LEU A 142 13.63 14.87 14.16
N LYS A 143 13.57 15.87 15.03
CA LYS A 143 13.24 15.65 16.43
C LYS A 143 11.71 15.68 16.52
N PRO A 144 11.04 14.60 16.94
CA PRO A 144 9.58 14.46 16.80
C PRO A 144 8.74 15.51 17.50
N ALA A 145 9.31 16.24 18.45
CA ALA A 145 8.61 17.23 19.26
C ALA A 145 8.68 18.67 18.72
N ASP A 146 9.77 19.07 18.04
CA ASP A 146 9.99 20.48 17.66
C ASP A 146 9.46 20.82 16.25
N ASP A 147 9.39 19.85 15.33
CA ASP A 147 8.88 20.08 13.97
C ASP A 147 7.35 20.17 13.90
N LEU A 148 6.66 19.54 14.85
CA LEU A 148 5.20 19.72 15.01
C LEU A 148 4.83 21.14 15.47
N ALA A 149 5.76 21.86 16.07
CA ALA A 149 5.54 23.23 16.53
C ALA A 149 5.69 24.29 15.43
N ARG A 150 6.26 23.94 14.27
CA ARG A 150 6.50 24.89 13.15
C ARG A 150 5.58 24.69 11.94
N GLY A 151 4.84 23.59 11.88
CA GLY A 151 3.86 23.32 10.83
C GLY A 151 2.44 23.28 11.37
N PRO A 152 1.41 23.23 10.50
CA PRO A 152 0.04 23.13 10.94
C PRO A 152 -0.17 21.82 11.71
N HIS A 153 -0.91 21.89 12.84
CA HIS A 153 -1.26 20.72 13.62
C HIS A 153 -2.12 19.77 12.79
N ALA A 154 -1.81 18.46 12.84
CA ALA A 154 -2.61 17.45 12.15
C ALA A 154 -4.08 17.54 12.56
N VAL A 155 -4.97 17.38 11.59
CA VAL A 155 -6.41 17.42 11.84
C VAL A 155 -6.79 16.24 12.73
N ALA A 156 -7.42 16.51 13.87
CA ALA A 156 -7.85 15.46 14.78
C ALA A 156 -8.79 14.46 14.09
N GLY A 157 -8.45 13.17 14.17
CA GLY A 157 -9.17 12.09 13.47
C GLY A 157 -8.77 11.87 12.00
N ALA A 158 -7.86 12.69 11.42
CA ALA A 158 -7.35 12.58 10.06
C ALA A 158 -5.82 12.59 9.99
N THR A 159 -5.17 12.01 10.98
CA THR A 159 -3.70 12.05 11.12
C THR A 159 -2.97 11.51 9.88
N ILE A 160 -3.45 10.40 9.31
CA ILE A 160 -2.83 9.78 8.12
C ILE A 160 -2.95 10.70 6.91
N THR A 161 -4.13 11.23 6.62
CA THR A 161 -4.31 12.15 5.49
C THR A 161 -3.54 13.45 5.68
N SER A 162 -3.48 13.99 6.91
CA SER A 162 -2.64 15.15 7.22
C SER A 162 -1.17 14.87 6.93
N THR A 163 -0.68 13.66 7.26
CA THR A 163 0.68 13.23 6.97
C THR A 163 0.94 13.08 5.46
N VAL A 164 0.00 12.48 4.72
CA VAL A 164 0.09 12.33 3.26
C VAL A 164 0.12 13.70 2.57
N ILE A 165 -0.73 14.63 2.98
CA ILE A 165 -0.76 16.02 2.47
C ILE A 165 0.57 16.72 2.74
N ARG A 166 1.09 16.63 3.96
CA ARG A 166 2.39 17.20 4.33
C ARG A 166 3.51 16.64 3.46
N ASP A 167 3.58 15.31 3.30
CA ASP A 167 4.59 14.66 2.47
C ASP A 167 4.48 15.12 1.00
N ALA A 168 3.28 15.21 0.45
CA ALA A 168 3.05 15.68 -0.91
C ALA A 168 3.55 17.12 -1.12
N ILE A 169 3.22 18.05 -0.22
CA ILE A 169 3.66 19.44 -0.30
C ILE A 169 5.18 19.55 -0.16
N VAL A 170 5.76 18.95 0.89
CA VAL A 170 7.19 19.07 1.19
C VAL A 170 8.05 18.41 0.11
N ARG A 171 7.69 17.20 -0.33
CA ARG A 171 8.40 16.46 -1.38
C ARG A 171 8.36 17.21 -2.70
N SER A 172 7.18 17.66 -3.12
CA SER A 172 7.02 18.41 -4.36
C SER A 172 7.78 19.73 -4.33
N SER A 173 7.69 20.50 -3.22
CA SER A 173 8.45 21.74 -3.04
C SER A 173 9.96 21.51 -3.17
N ARG A 174 10.50 20.51 -2.48
CA ARG A 174 11.92 20.16 -2.56
C ARG A 174 12.35 19.72 -3.98
N THR A 175 11.48 18.98 -4.66
CA THR A 175 11.75 18.52 -6.03
C THR A 175 11.78 19.70 -7.01
N VAL A 176 10.85 20.64 -6.90
CA VAL A 176 10.83 21.85 -7.71
C VAL A 176 12.03 22.73 -7.42
N LEU A 177 12.37 23.01 -6.16
CA LEU A 177 13.55 23.78 -5.80
C LEU A 177 14.83 23.17 -6.35
N ARG A 178 15.04 21.87 -6.18
CA ARG A 178 16.22 21.18 -6.74
C ARG A 178 16.30 21.31 -8.26
N SER A 179 15.15 21.23 -8.96
CA SER A 179 15.13 21.39 -10.41
C SER A 179 15.47 22.83 -10.84
N ARG A 180 15.16 23.84 -10.01
CA ARG A 180 15.42 25.24 -10.26
C ARG A 180 16.80 25.69 -9.74
N ASP A 181 17.26 25.19 -8.62
CA ASP A 181 18.64 25.41 -8.10
C ASP A 181 19.71 24.80 -9.03
N ASN A 182 19.36 23.74 -9.76
CA ASN A 182 20.22 23.11 -10.76
C ASN A 182 20.00 23.65 -12.19
N ALA A 183 19.17 24.66 -12.38
CA ALA A 183 19.00 25.34 -13.65
C ALA A 183 19.92 26.56 -13.69
N PRO A 184 21.11 26.51 -14.34
CA PRO A 184 21.84 27.70 -14.66
C PRO A 184 21.02 28.49 -15.72
N ASP A 185 20.91 29.78 -15.56
CA ASP A 185 20.48 30.69 -16.62
C ASP A 185 21.37 30.47 -17.85
N GLY A 186 20.84 29.77 -18.85
CA GLY A 186 21.58 29.34 -20.02
C GLY A 186 21.61 27.82 -20.15
N THR A 187 20.44 27.20 -20.42
CA THR A 187 20.36 25.74 -20.63
C THR A 187 21.17 25.34 -21.86
N ALA A 188 22.28 24.61 -21.65
CA ALA A 188 22.95 23.89 -22.70
C ALA A 188 21.90 22.97 -23.40
N ARG A 189 21.82 23.03 -24.72
CA ARG A 189 20.98 22.18 -25.56
C ARG A 189 21.84 21.22 -26.35
N LEU A 190 21.33 20.03 -26.57
CA LEU A 190 22.01 19.05 -27.40
C LEU A 190 22.06 19.58 -28.86
N ASP A 191 23.24 19.52 -29.49
CA ASP A 191 23.40 19.84 -30.90
C ASP A 191 22.77 18.74 -31.76
N ARG A 192 21.67 19.05 -32.42
CA ARG A 192 20.90 18.14 -33.27
C ARG A 192 21.03 18.48 -34.77
N GLU A 193 21.83 19.48 -35.12
CA GLU A 193 21.88 20.02 -36.47
C GLU A 193 23.27 19.83 -37.14
N THR A 194 24.34 19.83 -36.37
CA THR A 194 25.71 19.75 -36.95
C THR A 194 25.98 18.36 -37.48
N LEU A 195 26.30 18.23 -38.78
CA LEU A 195 26.62 17.00 -39.45
C LEU A 195 28.18 16.86 -39.53
N ARG A 196 28.74 15.86 -38.83
CA ARG A 196 30.18 15.54 -38.91
C ARG A 196 30.39 14.07 -38.59
N ARG A 197 30.80 13.28 -39.58
CA ARG A 197 31.16 11.87 -39.38
C ARG A 197 32.47 11.72 -38.64
N SER A 198 32.55 10.83 -37.70
CA SER A 198 33.70 10.51 -36.89
C SER A 198 34.04 9.01 -36.96
N SER A 199 35.34 8.65 -36.91
CA SER A 199 35.76 7.25 -36.83
C SER A 199 35.46 6.70 -35.40
N TRP A 200 35.42 5.38 -35.28
CA TRP A 200 35.25 4.72 -33.99
C TRP A 200 36.31 5.14 -32.96
N GLN A 201 37.56 5.13 -33.37
CA GLN A 201 38.69 5.53 -32.51
C GLN A 201 38.55 6.97 -32.01
N SER A 202 38.05 7.88 -32.86
CA SER A 202 37.79 9.27 -32.50
C SER A 202 36.65 9.35 -31.46
N LEU A 203 35.55 8.63 -31.67
CA LEU A 203 34.38 8.60 -30.74
C LEU A 203 34.77 8.07 -29.36
N VAL A 204 35.60 7.03 -29.30
CA VAL A 204 36.09 6.46 -28.03
C VAL A 204 37.07 7.40 -27.34
N ALA A 205 38.08 7.93 -28.08
CA ALA A 205 39.08 8.85 -27.54
C ALA A 205 38.46 10.15 -26.98
N GLU A 206 37.34 10.59 -27.55
CA GLU A 206 36.58 11.77 -27.16
C GLU A 206 35.63 11.52 -26.00
N GLY A 207 35.50 10.26 -25.52
CA GLY A 207 34.55 9.88 -24.47
C GLY A 207 33.09 9.88 -24.90
N THR A 208 32.82 9.95 -26.22
CA THR A 208 31.48 9.91 -26.80
C THR A 208 30.87 8.52 -26.72
N VAL A 209 31.71 7.49 -26.81
CA VAL A 209 31.38 6.09 -26.57
C VAL A 209 32.08 5.66 -25.31
N GLN A 210 31.32 5.30 -24.29
CA GLN A 210 31.86 4.77 -23.05
C GLN A 210 31.92 3.24 -23.09
N HIS A 211 32.90 2.67 -22.38
CA HIS A 211 33.21 1.26 -22.42
C HIS A 211 33.50 0.69 -21.04
N ARG A 212 33.00 -0.49 -20.75
CA ARG A 212 33.23 -1.25 -19.52
C ARG A 212 33.44 -2.72 -19.84
N LEU A 213 34.67 -3.19 -19.73
CA LEU A 213 34.99 -4.62 -19.80
C LEU A 213 34.91 -5.22 -18.38
N VAL A 214 34.08 -6.24 -18.21
CA VAL A 214 34.00 -7.06 -17.02
C VAL A 214 34.55 -8.44 -17.32
N LEU A 215 35.61 -8.83 -16.63
CA LEU A 215 36.21 -10.15 -16.75
C LEU A 215 35.42 -11.17 -15.91
N ARG A 216 35.54 -12.46 -16.24
CA ARG A 216 34.89 -13.54 -15.51
C ARG A 216 35.35 -13.60 -14.05
N ALA A 217 36.59 -13.24 -13.75
CA ALA A 217 37.07 -13.13 -12.38
C ALA A 217 36.30 -12.08 -11.57
N GLU A 218 36.02 -10.90 -12.17
CA GLU A 218 35.24 -9.84 -11.52
C GLU A 218 33.79 -10.27 -11.32
N ALA A 219 33.18 -10.84 -12.36
CA ALA A 219 31.79 -11.35 -12.29
C ALA A 219 31.66 -12.47 -11.25
N SER A 220 32.61 -13.40 -11.21
CA SER A 220 32.62 -14.49 -10.23
C SER A 220 32.74 -14.00 -8.80
N LYS A 221 33.54 -12.98 -8.56
CA LYS A 221 33.67 -12.32 -7.25
C LYS A 221 32.35 -11.65 -6.83
N LEU A 222 31.68 -10.98 -7.75
CA LEU A 222 30.38 -10.33 -7.50
C LEU A 222 29.25 -11.34 -7.25
N LEU A 223 29.26 -12.48 -7.98
CA LEU A 223 28.23 -13.51 -7.89
C LEU A 223 28.55 -14.58 -6.82
N GLY A 224 29.72 -14.57 -6.21
CA GLY A 224 30.12 -15.59 -5.24
C GLY A 224 30.32 -16.98 -5.86
N THR A 225 30.70 -17.05 -7.16
CA THR A 225 30.92 -18.28 -7.91
C THR A 225 32.40 -18.47 -8.23
N GLN A 226 32.84 -19.67 -8.60
CA GLN A 226 34.18 -19.92 -9.13
C GLN A 226 34.10 -20.16 -10.63
N ASP A 227 34.96 -19.52 -11.41
CA ASP A 227 35.06 -19.73 -12.85
C ASP A 227 36.41 -20.37 -13.20
N SER A 228 36.41 -21.24 -14.20
CA SER A 228 37.62 -21.92 -14.68
C SER A 228 38.49 -21.08 -15.62
N GLU A 229 37.95 -19.98 -16.13
CA GLU A 229 38.63 -19.11 -17.13
C GLU A 229 38.55 -17.63 -16.72
N PRO A 230 39.25 -17.20 -15.65
CA PRO A 230 39.08 -15.89 -15.00
C PRO A 230 39.41 -14.69 -15.92
N ASP A 231 40.33 -14.87 -16.86
CA ASP A 231 40.84 -13.79 -17.73
C ASP A 231 39.95 -13.54 -18.98
N LYS A 232 38.95 -14.39 -19.23
CA LYS A 232 38.09 -14.18 -20.39
C LYS A 232 37.01 -13.12 -20.09
N PRO A 233 36.55 -12.38 -21.14
CA PRO A 233 35.48 -11.43 -21.03
C PRO A 233 34.16 -12.14 -20.56
N PHE A 234 33.55 -11.62 -19.50
CA PHE A 234 32.20 -11.98 -19.09
C PHE A 234 31.19 -11.15 -19.87
N ILE A 235 31.35 -9.84 -19.86
CA ILE A 235 30.64 -8.90 -20.71
C ILE A 235 31.53 -7.71 -21.04
N ASP A 236 31.50 -7.32 -22.28
CA ASP A 236 32.15 -6.12 -22.82
C ASP A 236 31.05 -5.15 -23.24
N LEU A 237 30.77 -4.13 -22.40
CA LEU A 237 29.58 -3.27 -22.47
C LEU A 237 29.97 -1.90 -23.03
N TRP A 238 29.20 -1.41 -24.00
CA TRP A 238 29.41 -0.15 -24.69
C TRP A 238 28.14 0.70 -24.62
N LEU A 239 28.28 2.01 -24.38
CA LEU A 239 27.17 2.95 -24.20
C LEU A 239 27.47 4.25 -24.94
N ALA A 240 26.51 4.75 -25.68
CA ALA A 240 26.59 6.02 -26.37
C ALA A 240 25.21 6.71 -26.45
N LEU A 241 25.22 8.05 -26.39
CA LEU A 241 24.04 8.86 -26.74
C LEU A 241 24.08 9.06 -28.27
N ALA A 242 23.12 8.43 -28.97
CA ALA A 242 23.09 8.45 -30.43
C ALA A 242 22.19 9.58 -31.00
N THR A 243 21.66 10.45 -30.19
CA THR A 243 20.81 11.57 -30.64
C THR A 243 21.55 12.59 -31.50
N PRO A 244 22.79 13.06 -31.16
CA PRO A 244 23.51 13.98 -32.01
C PRO A 244 23.87 13.35 -33.35
N PRO A 245 23.68 14.04 -34.52
CA PRO A 245 23.97 13.50 -35.82
C PRO A 245 25.40 12.99 -36.00
N PRO A 246 26.48 13.67 -35.49
CA PRO A 246 27.82 13.17 -35.61
C PRO A 246 28.04 11.82 -34.95
N ILE A 247 27.32 11.52 -33.89
CA ILE A 247 27.40 10.26 -33.14
C ILE A 247 26.48 9.21 -33.79
N GLY A 248 25.19 9.55 -33.95
CA GLY A 248 24.17 8.65 -34.45
C GLY A 248 24.45 8.18 -35.88
N GLU A 249 24.78 9.09 -36.81
CA GLU A 249 25.13 8.70 -38.18
C GLU A 249 26.43 7.88 -38.25
N SER A 250 27.42 8.23 -37.43
CA SER A 250 28.67 7.47 -37.42
C SER A 250 28.47 6.04 -36.93
N LEU A 251 27.68 5.85 -35.85
CA LEU A 251 27.45 4.55 -35.25
C LEU A 251 26.43 3.69 -36.00
N LEU A 252 25.35 4.26 -36.50
CA LEU A 252 24.20 3.55 -37.08
C LEU A 252 24.21 3.57 -38.62
N GLY A 253 24.96 4.47 -39.24
CA GLY A 253 24.81 4.82 -40.65
C GLY A 253 23.58 5.68 -40.91
N GLN A 254 23.65 6.49 -41.96
CA GLN A 254 22.63 7.52 -42.25
C GLN A 254 21.21 6.94 -42.32
N ARG A 255 21.01 5.82 -43.02
CA ARG A 255 19.69 5.26 -43.26
C ARG A 255 18.97 4.76 -41.98
N ILE A 256 19.72 4.09 -41.09
CA ILE A 256 19.16 3.58 -39.83
C ILE A 256 18.94 4.76 -38.89
N TYR A 257 19.90 5.70 -38.82
CA TYR A 257 19.78 6.87 -37.96
C TYR A 257 18.55 7.72 -38.32
N GLU A 258 18.33 8.06 -39.57
CA GLU A 258 17.17 8.81 -40.05
C GLU A 258 15.84 8.05 -39.75
N SER A 259 15.86 6.72 -39.93
CA SER A 259 14.70 5.88 -39.61
C SER A 259 14.35 5.88 -38.12
N GLU A 260 15.35 5.91 -37.24
CA GLU A 260 15.11 5.98 -35.80
C GLU A 260 14.68 7.37 -35.34
N LEU A 261 15.25 8.43 -35.90
CA LEU A 261 14.83 9.80 -35.65
C LEU A 261 13.38 10.06 -36.09
N ALA A 262 12.92 9.46 -37.18
CA ALA A 262 11.54 9.59 -37.63
C ALA A 262 10.50 8.96 -36.68
N LYS A 263 10.95 8.10 -35.75
CA LYS A 263 10.09 7.42 -34.77
C LYS A 263 9.99 8.16 -33.44
N ILE A 264 10.76 9.21 -33.22
CA ILE A 264 10.85 9.95 -31.97
C ILE A 264 10.38 11.42 -32.17
N GLY A 265 9.93 12.04 -31.08
CA GLY A 265 9.65 13.47 -31.06
C GLY A 265 10.89 14.35 -31.08
N PRO A 266 10.75 15.65 -31.30
CA PRO A 266 11.88 16.59 -31.43
C PRO A 266 12.75 16.67 -30.16
N ASP A 267 12.20 16.37 -29.01
CA ASP A 267 12.85 16.43 -27.71
C ASP A 267 13.18 15.06 -27.13
N ASP A 268 12.87 13.96 -27.83
CA ASP A 268 13.18 12.59 -27.38
C ASP A 268 14.65 12.27 -27.71
N ASP A 269 15.21 11.28 -27.01
CA ASP A 269 16.60 10.90 -27.14
C ASP A 269 16.80 9.44 -27.59
N LEU A 270 17.92 9.18 -28.25
CA LEU A 270 18.37 7.86 -28.68
C LEU A 270 19.60 7.44 -27.89
N VAL A 271 19.52 6.29 -27.21
CA VAL A 271 20.64 5.70 -26.50
C VAL A 271 21.00 4.38 -27.16
N LEU A 272 22.27 4.21 -27.54
CA LEU A 272 22.81 2.97 -28.07
C LEU A 272 23.50 2.18 -26.96
N ILE A 273 23.13 0.91 -26.82
CA ILE A 273 23.81 -0.04 -25.95
C ILE A 273 24.27 -1.20 -26.80
N GLY A 274 25.59 -1.53 -26.68
CA GLY A 274 26.20 -2.66 -27.36
C GLY A 274 26.92 -3.55 -26.36
N ALA A 275 26.94 -4.86 -26.61
CA ALA A 275 27.71 -5.77 -25.79
C ALA A 275 28.26 -6.96 -26.57
N SER A 276 29.39 -7.49 -26.12
CA SER A 276 29.93 -8.78 -26.50
C SER A 276 30.32 -9.59 -25.26
N GLY A 277 30.65 -10.86 -25.40
CA GLY A 277 31.04 -11.75 -24.32
C GLY A 277 29.98 -12.84 -24.05
N LEU A 278 30.04 -13.40 -22.84
CA LEU A 278 29.18 -14.53 -22.44
C LEU A 278 27.78 -14.07 -21.99
N TYR A 279 27.72 -12.93 -21.29
CA TYR A 279 26.51 -12.44 -20.70
C TYR A 279 25.72 -11.51 -21.64
N SER A 280 24.40 -11.68 -21.71
CA SER A 280 23.50 -10.84 -22.50
C SER A 280 22.89 -9.75 -21.64
N PHE A 281 23.07 -8.48 -22.03
CA PHE A 281 22.44 -7.36 -21.31
C PHE A 281 20.92 -7.30 -21.50
N LYS A 282 20.41 -7.81 -22.63
CA LYS A 282 18.96 -7.85 -22.88
C LYS A 282 18.24 -8.97 -22.12
N GLY A 283 18.92 -10.12 -21.95
CA GLY A 283 18.27 -11.34 -21.49
C GLY A 283 17.20 -11.87 -22.44
N THR A 284 16.30 -12.68 -21.94
CA THR A 284 15.18 -13.25 -22.70
C THR A 284 13.82 -12.83 -22.12
N GLU A 285 13.78 -12.39 -20.88
CA GLU A 285 12.60 -12.10 -20.07
C GLU A 285 11.76 -10.97 -20.68
N TRP A 286 12.39 -9.96 -21.29
CA TRP A 286 11.72 -8.83 -21.93
C TRP A 286 10.72 -9.20 -23.02
N ARG A 287 10.87 -10.39 -23.62
CA ARG A 287 9.91 -10.90 -24.64
C ARG A 287 8.56 -11.26 -24.06
N GLN A 288 8.53 -11.60 -22.77
CA GLN A 288 7.30 -11.96 -22.04
C GLN A 288 6.78 -10.79 -21.19
N SER A 289 7.68 -10.08 -20.49
CA SER A 289 7.32 -8.97 -19.60
C SER A 289 7.06 -7.65 -20.33
N GLY A 290 7.57 -7.50 -21.56
CA GLY A 290 7.48 -6.25 -22.31
C GLY A 290 8.42 -5.15 -21.85
N SER A 291 9.32 -5.42 -20.89
CA SER A 291 10.30 -4.47 -20.36
C SER A 291 11.65 -5.14 -20.11
N PHE A 292 12.74 -4.37 -20.19
CA PHE A 292 14.07 -4.87 -19.88
C PHE A 292 14.30 -4.81 -18.38
N GLU A 293 14.53 -5.96 -17.76
CA GLU A 293 14.71 -6.09 -16.31
C GLU A 293 16.16 -6.18 -15.88
N ARG A 294 17.06 -6.57 -16.80
CA ARG A 294 18.49 -6.75 -16.52
C ARG A 294 19.31 -5.47 -16.46
N PHE A 295 18.77 -4.37 -16.98
CA PHE A 295 19.48 -3.10 -16.89
C PHE A 295 18.53 -1.93 -16.70
N GLU A 296 19.04 -0.88 -16.10
CA GLU A 296 18.32 0.35 -15.81
C GLU A 296 19.20 1.55 -16.15
N ILE A 297 18.60 2.63 -16.65
CA ILE A 297 19.29 3.91 -16.80
C ILE A 297 18.95 4.77 -15.58
N ILE A 298 19.98 5.23 -14.88
CA ILE A 298 19.82 6.05 -13.68
C ILE A 298 20.34 7.46 -13.95
N GLN A 299 19.50 8.46 -13.69
CA GLN A 299 19.87 9.86 -13.79
C GLN A 299 19.42 10.63 -12.54
N GLY A 300 20.36 11.05 -11.73
CA GLY A 300 20.11 11.64 -10.43
C GLY A 300 19.36 10.69 -9.50
N SER A 301 18.14 11.03 -9.14
CA SER A 301 17.26 10.17 -8.31
C SER A 301 16.26 9.34 -9.12
N ARG A 302 16.34 9.37 -10.45
CA ARG A 302 15.39 8.69 -11.35
C ARG A 302 15.99 7.42 -11.89
N THR A 303 15.18 6.37 -11.90
CA THR A 303 15.48 5.09 -12.54
C THR A 303 14.54 4.91 -13.72
N LEU A 304 15.09 4.70 -14.90
CA LEU A 304 14.37 4.49 -16.15
C LEU A 304 14.48 3.02 -16.55
N ARG A 305 13.36 2.33 -16.59
CA ARG A 305 13.23 0.99 -17.17
C ARG A 305 12.72 1.10 -18.59
N LEU A 306 13.50 0.60 -19.54
CA LEU A 306 13.19 0.69 -20.95
C LEU A 306 12.22 -0.43 -21.36
N LYS A 307 11.31 -0.12 -22.30
CA LYS A 307 10.30 -1.07 -22.77
C LYS A 307 10.74 -1.74 -24.06
N ALA A 308 10.26 -2.95 -24.29
CA ALA A 308 10.47 -3.68 -25.52
C ALA A 308 9.98 -2.93 -26.78
N ALA A 309 8.90 -2.13 -26.66
CA ALA A 309 8.37 -1.31 -27.73
C ALA A 309 9.30 -0.15 -28.15
N ASP A 310 10.18 0.28 -27.24
CA ASP A 310 11.05 1.44 -27.45
C ASP A 310 12.46 1.04 -27.94
N HIS A 311 12.71 -0.22 -28.26
CA HIS A 311 13.99 -0.69 -28.73
C HIS A 311 13.98 -1.12 -30.20
N THR A 312 15.12 -0.92 -30.87
CA THR A 312 15.38 -1.44 -32.21
C THR A 312 16.70 -2.20 -32.19
N PRO A 313 16.72 -3.50 -32.54
CA PRO A 313 17.97 -4.25 -32.66
C PRO A 313 18.76 -3.78 -33.88
N ILE A 314 20.09 -3.68 -33.74
CA ILE A 314 21.03 -3.29 -34.80
C ILE A 314 21.93 -4.48 -35.09
N GLU A 315 22.18 -4.79 -36.36
CA GLU A 315 23.00 -5.92 -36.75
C GLU A 315 24.52 -5.63 -36.60
N ALA A 316 24.95 -4.44 -36.98
CA ALA A 316 26.36 -4.04 -36.91
C ALA A 316 26.51 -2.53 -36.78
N LEU A 317 27.61 -2.08 -36.18
CA LEU A 317 28.01 -0.67 -36.14
C LEU A 317 28.65 -0.26 -37.47
N HIS A 318 28.32 0.95 -37.93
CA HIS A 318 28.83 1.47 -39.22
C HIS A 318 30.13 2.27 -39.09
N ALA A 319 30.52 2.68 -37.87
CA ALA A 319 31.74 3.45 -37.65
C ALA A 319 32.97 2.67 -38.09
N ALA A 320 33.85 3.30 -38.90
CA ALA A 320 35.09 2.67 -39.37
C ALA A 320 35.99 2.30 -38.17
N GLY A 321 36.31 1.01 -38.04
CA GLY A 321 37.10 0.46 -36.94
C GLY A 321 36.32 0.07 -35.71
N ALA A 322 34.97 0.03 -35.76
CA ALA A 322 34.14 -0.46 -34.69
C ALA A 322 34.36 -1.96 -34.45
N PRO A 323 34.30 -2.42 -33.19
CA PRO A 323 34.37 -3.85 -32.87
C PRO A 323 33.12 -4.59 -33.32
N GLU A 324 33.27 -5.88 -33.59
CA GLU A 324 32.12 -6.77 -33.81
C GLU A 324 31.44 -7.06 -32.44
N LEU A 325 30.26 -6.51 -32.24
CA LEU A 325 29.48 -6.72 -31.02
C LEU A 325 28.41 -7.78 -31.27
N ARG A 326 28.22 -8.65 -30.28
CA ARG A 326 27.24 -9.75 -30.36
C ARG A 326 25.79 -9.25 -30.26
N GLU A 327 25.57 -8.22 -29.45
CA GLU A 327 24.28 -7.60 -29.22
C GLU A 327 24.38 -6.11 -29.32
N ILE A 328 23.57 -5.49 -30.17
CA ILE A 328 23.49 -4.03 -30.31
C ILE A 328 21.98 -3.66 -30.31
N ALA A 329 21.63 -2.60 -29.64
CA ALA A 329 20.30 -2.05 -29.70
C ALA A 329 20.30 -0.53 -29.52
N VAL A 330 19.38 0.12 -30.20
CA VAL A 330 19.04 1.54 -29.96
C VAL A 330 17.74 1.59 -29.19
N PHE A 331 17.74 2.41 -28.16
CA PHE A 331 16.59 2.65 -27.29
C PHE A 331 16.10 4.09 -27.44
N ARG A 332 14.80 4.24 -27.63
CA ARG A 332 14.14 5.54 -27.69
C ARG A 332 13.72 5.93 -26.27
N ILE A 333 14.17 7.09 -25.81
CA ILE A 333 13.82 7.63 -24.49
C ILE A 333 12.96 8.85 -24.69
N PRO A 334 11.64 8.78 -24.42
CA PRO A 334 10.77 9.92 -24.59
C PRO A 334 11.06 11.01 -23.54
N ARG A 335 10.96 12.25 -23.90
CA ARG A 335 11.13 13.40 -23.00
C ARG A 335 10.20 13.33 -21.79
N SER A 336 9.02 12.76 -21.96
CA SER A 336 8.04 12.53 -20.88
C SER A 336 8.57 11.63 -19.75
N SER A 337 9.62 10.84 -19.98
CA SER A 337 10.28 10.06 -18.93
C SER A 337 11.08 10.92 -17.96
N GLY A 338 11.31 12.20 -18.30
CA GLY A 338 12.11 13.14 -17.55
C GLY A 338 13.62 12.94 -17.68
N PHE A 339 14.06 12.19 -18.69
CA PHE A 339 15.46 12.05 -19.05
C PHE A 339 15.97 13.34 -19.70
N ASP A 340 17.18 13.76 -19.36
CA ASP A 340 17.84 14.94 -19.87
C ASP A 340 19.24 14.57 -20.38
N SER A 341 19.35 14.42 -21.69
CA SER A 341 20.59 13.97 -22.34
C SER A 341 21.78 14.93 -22.19
N THR A 342 21.55 16.16 -21.74
CA THR A 342 22.62 17.11 -21.44
C THR A 342 23.30 16.86 -20.09
N LYS A 343 22.69 16.06 -19.22
CA LYS A 343 23.16 15.73 -17.87
C LYS A 343 23.80 14.35 -17.83
N PRO A 344 24.74 14.11 -16.91
CA PRO A 344 25.30 12.79 -16.69
C PRO A 344 24.21 11.77 -16.31
N PHE A 345 24.35 10.54 -16.81
CA PHE A 345 23.55 9.39 -16.42
C PHE A 345 24.44 8.14 -16.33
N ARG A 346 23.93 7.09 -15.74
CA ARG A 346 24.63 5.81 -15.69
C ARG A 346 23.73 4.67 -16.11
N LEU A 347 24.33 3.64 -16.66
CA LEU A 347 23.72 2.36 -16.95
C LEU A 347 24.11 1.38 -15.84
N ASP A 348 23.12 0.84 -15.13
CA ASP A 348 23.29 -0.22 -14.14
C ASP A 348 22.83 -1.54 -14.76
N LEU A 349 23.73 -2.52 -14.82
CA LEU A 349 23.49 -3.86 -15.36
C LEU A 349 23.46 -4.86 -14.20
N ASP A 350 22.34 -5.53 -14.01
CA ASP A 350 22.16 -6.59 -13.01
C ASP A 350 22.70 -7.92 -13.56
N LEU A 351 23.64 -8.51 -12.86
CA LEU A 351 24.24 -9.82 -13.17
C LEU A 351 23.49 -10.98 -12.49
N GLY A 352 22.54 -10.71 -11.62
CA GLY A 352 21.78 -11.66 -10.81
C GLY A 352 22.09 -11.56 -9.31
N THR A 353 21.40 -12.37 -8.52
CA THR A 353 21.57 -12.38 -7.06
C THR A 353 22.64 -13.39 -6.66
N PRO A 354 23.71 -12.99 -5.94
CA PRO A 354 24.72 -13.91 -5.45
C PRO A 354 24.12 -14.93 -4.46
N ALA A 355 24.65 -16.15 -4.47
CA ALA A 355 24.15 -17.25 -3.61
C ALA A 355 24.25 -16.98 -2.09
N GLN A 356 25.06 -15.99 -1.67
CA GLN A 356 25.33 -15.69 -0.25
C GLN A 356 25.15 -14.21 0.13
N ALA A 357 24.63 -13.35 -0.76
CA ALA A 357 24.47 -11.92 -0.50
C ALA A 357 23.00 -11.46 -0.54
N SER A 358 22.71 -10.40 0.22
CA SER A 358 21.35 -9.86 0.38
C SER A 358 20.91 -8.87 -0.72
N GLY A 359 21.64 -8.79 -1.86
CA GLY A 359 21.30 -7.85 -2.92
C GLY A 359 21.84 -8.27 -4.30
N PRO A 360 21.35 -7.65 -5.40
CA PRO A 360 21.81 -7.96 -6.76
C PRO A 360 23.26 -7.54 -6.97
N ALA A 361 23.99 -8.31 -7.78
CA ALA A 361 25.33 -7.94 -8.27
C ALA A 361 25.17 -6.99 -9.45
N VAL A 362 25.55 -5.73 -9.31
CA VAL A 362 25.34 -4.69 -10.33
C VAL A 362 26.67 -4.19 -10.87
N VAL A 363 26.77 -4.11 -12.19
CA VAL A 363 27.87 -3.45 -12.92
C VAL A 363 27.39 -2.10 -13.42
N THR A 364 28.15 -1.04 -13.12
CA THR A 364 27.77 0.33 -13.47
C THR A 364 28.67 0.87 -14.60
N LEU A 365 28.06 1.66 -15.50
CA LEU A 365 28.78 2.38 -16.56
C LEU A 365 28.26 3.82 -16.61
N ASP A 366 29.08 4.76 -16.17
CA ASP A 366 28.76 6.18 -16.18
C ASP A 366 28.88 6.77 -17.59
N TYR A 367 27.99 7.68 -17.94
CA TYR A 367 27.99 8.38 -19.21
C TYR A 367 27.76 9.88 -19.02
N ARG A 368 28.56 10.65 -19.73
CA ARG A 368 28.37 12.10 -19.90
C ARG A 368 28.68 12.46 -21.34
N ILE A 369 27.80 13.23 -21.99
CA ILE A 369 28.06 13.73 -23.32
C ILE A 369 29.16 14.78 -23.28
N PRO A 370 30.16 14.76 -24.20
CA PRO A 370 31.19 15.81 -24.29
C PRO A 370 30.58 17.18 -24.61
N ASP A 371 31.13 18.24 -23.99
CA ASP A 371 30.59 19.61 -24.05
C ASP A 371 30.50 20.17 -25.48
N ARG A 372 31.29 19.68 -26.41
CA ARG A 372 31.27 20.09 -27.84
C ARG A 372 29.98 19.69 -28.59
N TYR A 373 29.18 18.77 -28.04
CA TYR A 373 27.89 18.39 -28.58
C TYR A 373 26.75 19.16 -27.90
N LEU A 374 27.09 20.17 -27.10
CA LEU A 374 26.15 21.03 -26.40
C LEU A 374 26.20 22.44 -27.00
N ILE A 375 25.07 23.03 -27.29
CA ILE A 375 24.92 24.44 -27.72
C ILE A 375 24.47 25.24 -26.49
N GLY A 376 25.26 26.27 -26.14
CA GLY A 376 25.01 27.14 -24.98
C GLY A 376 26.30 27.41 -24.19
N PRO A 377 26.30 28.28 -23.17
CA PRO A 377 27.47 28.51 -22.34
C PRO A 377 27.85 27.19 -21.67
N ALA A 378 29.10 26.76 -21.96
CA ALA A 378 29.68 25.58 -21.38
C ALA A 378 29.61 25.68 -19.85
N ALA A 379 29.01 24.72 -19.21
CA ALA A 379 29.04 24.59 -17.76
C ALA A 379 30.54 24.55 -17.34
N THR A 380 30.98 25.56 -16.63
CA THR A 380 32.33 25.61 -16.03
C THR A 380 32.54 24.31 -15.28
N PRO A 381 33.65 23.60 -15.47
CA PRO A 381 33.92 22.38 -14.73
C PRO A 381 33.94 22.73 -13.24
N VAL A 382 32.96 22.26 -12.50
CA VAL A 382 33.01 22.26 -11.04
C VAL A 382 34.17 21.34 -10.71
N GLN A 383 35.33 21.94 -10.36
CA GLN A 383 36.43 21.21 -9.75
C GLN A 383 35.82 20.47 -8.54
N PRO A 384 36.11 19.19 -8.38
CA PRO A 384 35.73 18.49 -7.16
C PRO A 384 36.46 19.20 -6.01
N SER A 385 35.74 20.00 -5.25
CA SER A 385 36.24 20.51 -3.98
C SER A 385 36.52 19.30 -3.11
N ALA A 386 37.78 18.92 -3.07
CA ALA A 386 38.32 17.94 -2.14
C ALA A 386 37.96 18.45 -0.72
N GLY A 387 37.02 17.82 -0.05
CA GLY A 387 36.77 18.14 1.33
C GLY A 387 35.31 18.11 1.82
N ARG A 388 34.35 17.60 1.03
CA ARG A 388 33.08 17.15 1.64
C ARG A 388 32.96 15.65 1.38
N THR A 389 33.31 14.92 2.43
CA THR A 389 33.11 13.48 2.53
C THR A 389 31.74 13.10 2.02
N ALA A 390 31.68 12.10 1.17
CA ALA A 390 30.48 11.46 0.60
C ALA A 390 29.56 10.79 1.66
N ALA A 391 29.54 11.32 2.89
CA ALA A 391 28.79 10.79 4.02
C ALA A 391 27.43 11.47 4.26
N SER A 392 26.95 12.37 3.38
CA SER A 392 25.70 13.10 3.65
C SER A 392 24.67 13.05 2.52
N ALA A 393 24.82 12.16 1.56
CA ALA A 393 23.75 11.80 0.63
C ALA A 393 23.17 10.39 0.99
N ALA A 394 23.11 10.07 2.28
CA ALA A 394 22.31 8.95 2.74
C ALA A 394 20.85 9.23 2.31
N ALA A 395 20.30 8.39 1.45
CA ALA A 395 18.93 8.43 1.05
C ALA A 395 18.08 8.54 2.34
N GLN A 396 17.30 9.61 2.47
CA GLN A 396 16.43 9.78 3.64
C GLN A 396 15.55 8.53 3.72
N PRO A 397 15.44 7.88 4.87
CA PRO A 397 14.60 6.70 5.01
C PRO A 397 13.18 7.02 4.56
N PRO A 398 12.50 6.12 3.87
CA PRO A 398 11.13 6.36 3.44
C PRO A 398 10.24 6.66 4.66
N LEU A 399 9.27 7.55 4.50
CA LEU A 399 8.40 8.06 5.58
C LEU A 399 7.81 6.94 6.47
N TRP A 400 7.45 5.80 5.88
CA TRP A 400 6.90 4.68 6.65
C TRP A 400 7.90 4.13 7.68
N GLN A 401 9.21 4.13 7.39
CA GLN A 401 10.23 3.68 8.36
C GLN A 401 10.31 4.61 9.56
N GLU A 402 10.22 5.91 9.34
CA GLU A 402 10.22 6.91 10.42
C GLU A 402 8.99 6.72 11.33
N ILE A 403 7.81 6.50 10.76
CA ILE A 403 6.58 6.23 11.50
C ILE A 403 6.71 4.93 12.32
N TRP A 404 7.27 3.87 11.75
CA TRP A 404 7.49 2.60 12.44
C TRP A 404 8.45 2.76 13.62
N TRP A 405 9.52 3.50 13.47
CA TRP A 405 10.44 3.80 14.56
C TRP A 405 9.81 4.65 15.65
N ALA A 406 9.02 5.66 15.29
CA ALA A 406 8.32 6.53 16.24
C ALA A 406 7.31 5.72 17.09
N ARG A 407 6.60 4.75 16.47
CA ARG A 407 5.56 3.93 17.13
C ARG A 407 6.05 2.55 17.60
N ARG A 408 7.37 2.31 17.67
CA ARG A 408 7.96 1.01 17.99
C ARG A 408 7.45 0.37 19.27
N TYR A 409 7.18 1.15 20.31
CA TYR A 409 6.66 0.64 21.58
C TYR A 409 5.21 0.16 21.47
N GLU A 410 4.37 0.89 20.74
CA GLU A 410 2.99 0.50 20.48
C GLU A 410 2.95 -0.80 19.64
N ILE A 411 3.82 -0.89 18.62
CA ILE A 411 3.96 -2.09 17.79
C ILE A 411 4.44 -3.27 18.62
N ALA A 412 5.38 -3.08 19.55
CA ALA A 412 5.87 -4.14 20.43
C ALA A 412 4.75 -4.65 21.36
N VAL A 413 3.95 -3.76 21.95
CA VAL A 413 2.80 -4.15 22.78
C VAL A 413 1.76 -4.91 21.94
N LEU A 414 1.45 -4.42 20.74
CA LEU A 414 0.55 -5.13 19.81
C LEU A 414 1.11 -6.51 19.48
N GLY A 415 2.39 -6.61 19.11
CA GLY A 415 3.07 -7.88 18.82
C GLY A 415 2.98 -8.88 19.97
N ALA A 416 3.19 -8.43 21.20
CA ALA A 416 3.03 -9.25 22.40
C ALA A 416 1.58 -9.74 22.58
N MET A 417 0.60 -8.84 22.39
CA MET A 417 -0.83 -9.23 22.43
C MET A 417 -1.18 -10.28 21.38
N LEU A 418 -0.72 -10.12 20.15
CA LEU A 418 -0.97 -11.07 19.06
C LEU A 418 -0.28 -12.42 19.31
N THR A 419 0.92 -12.42 19.87
CA THR A 419 1.65 -13.64 20.24
C THR A 419 0.93 -14.39 21.37
N VAL A 420 0.45 -13.68 22.40
CA VAL A 420 -0.36 -14.27 23.47
C VAL A 420 -1.65 -14.89 22.90
N LEU A 421 -2.33 -14.17 21.99
CA LEU A 421 -3.53 -14.69 21.34
C LEU A 421 -3.24 -15.94 20.52
N ALA A 422 -2.18 -15.93 19.72
CA ALA A 422 -1.75 -17.12 18.98
C ALA A 422 -1.48 -18.30 19.91
N GLY A 423 -0.81 -18.08 21.05
CA GLY A 423 -0.61 -19.07 22.08
C GLY A 423 -1.92 -19.62 22.66
N ILE A 424 -2.89 -18.75 22.98
CA ILE A 424 -4.22 -19.17 23.47
C ILE A 424 -4.91 -20.06 22.43
N LEU A 425 -4.84 -19.73 21.16
CA LEU A 425 -5.51 -20.45 20.08
C LEU A 425 -4.83 -21.77 19.74
N VAL A 426 -3.50 -21.84 19.77
CA VAL A 426 -2.72 -23.08 19.55
C VAL A 426 -2.92 -24.05 20.71
N PHE A 427 -2.85 -23.56 21.95
CA PHE A 427 -3.01 -24.35 23.16
C PHE A 427 -4.44 -24.30 23.73
N GLN A 428 -5.44 -24.13 22.86
CA GLN A 428 -6.84 -23.92 23.26
C GLN A 428 -7.39 -25.04 24.17
N ASP A 429 -7.00 -26.29 23.95
CA ASP A 429 -7.46 -27.43 24.75
C ASP A 429 -7.03 -27.30 26.20
N THR A 430 -5.73 -26.98 26.43
CA THR A 430 -5.18 -26.79 27.78
C THR A 430 -5.80 -25.59 28.48
N VAL A 431 -5.98 -24.47 27.75
CA VAL A 431 -6.57 -23.24 28.28
C VAL A 431 -8.04 -23.46 28.65
N THR A 432 -8.83 -24.15 27.79
CA THR A 432 -10.26 -24.36 28.00
C THR A 432 -10.57 -25.48 28.99
N ALA A 433 -9.63 -26.44 29.22
CA ALA A 433 -9.76 -27.47 30.25
C ALA A 433 -9.86 -26.85 31.66
N HIS A 434 -9.27 -25.66 31.86
CA HIS A 434 -9.34 -24.95 33.15
C HIS A 434 -10.35 -23.80 33.06
N GLY A 435 -11.63 -24.09 33.12
CA GLY A 435 -12.73 -23.14 32.86
C GLY A 435 -12.60 -21.80 33.59
N ALA A 436 -12.32 -21.77 34.90
CA ALA A 436 -12.17 -20.52 35.65
C ALA A 436 -10.98 -19.67 35.18
N PHE A 437 -9.87 -20.30 34.79
CA PHE A 437 -8.71 -19.61 34.19
C PHE A 437 -9.06 -19.04 32.83
N TYR A 438 -9.70 -19.81 31.96
CA TYR A 438 -10.15 -19.37 30.63
C TYR A 438 -11.04 -18.13 30.71
N TYR A 439 -12.07 -18.11 31.57
CA TYR A 439 -12.97 -16.97 31.67
C TYR A 439 -12.25 -15.71 32.16
N ARG A 440 -11.36 -15.82 33.12
CA ARG A 440 -10.55 -14.68 33.60
C ARG A 440 -9.61 -14.18 32.51
N LEU A 441 -8.88 -15.07 31.86
CA LEU A 441 -7.95 -14.76 30.78
C LEU A 441 -8.68 -14.05 29.62
N ARG A 442 -9.81 -14.60 29.19
CA ARG A 442 -10.62 -14.00 28.12
C ARG A 442 -11.11 -12.60 28.49
N THR A 443 -11.66 -12.42 29.67
CA THR A 443 -12.15 -11.11 30.13
C THR A 443 -11.03 -10.08 30.19
N SER A 444 -9.86 -10.45 30.75
CA SER A 444 -8.69 -9.57 30.82
C SER A 444 -8.17 -9.21 29.42
N TYR A 445 -8.12 -10.19 28.50
CA TYR A 445 -7.71 -9.95 27.13
C TYR A 445 -8.67 -9.02 26.40
N MET A 446 -9.99 -9.21 26.54
CA MET A 446 -11.00 -8.30 25.98
C MET A 446 -10.87 -6.88 26.55
N LEU A 447 -10.66 -6.73 27.86
CA LEU A 447 -10.45 -5.42 28.46
C LEU A 447 -9.20 -4.74 27.90
N LEU A 448 -8.10 -5.47 27.75
CA LEU A 448 -6.88 -4.97 27.11
C LEU A 448 -7.12 -4.58 25.66
N THR A 449 -7.88 -5.37 24.89
CA THR A 449 -8.26 -5.04 23.51
C THR A 449 -9.06 -3.73 23.44
N LEU A 450 -10.04 -3.56 24.32
CA LEU A 450 -10.86 -2.33 24.33
C LEU A 450 -10.02 -1.10 24.72
N LEU A 451 -9.21 -1.20 25.75
CA LEU A 451 -8.43 -0.06 26.27
C LEU A 451 -7.25 0.27 25.36
N PHE A 452 -6.43 -0.74 25.00
CA PHE A 452 -5.23 -0.50 24.21
C PHE A 452 -5.55 -0.35 22.72
N LEU A 453 -6.14 -1.38 22.06
CA LEU A 453 -6.42 -1.30 20.62
C LEU A 453 -7.53 -0.30 20.31
N GLY A 454 -8.57 -0.24 21.15
CA GLY A 454 -9.70 0.67 20.94
C GLY A 454 -9.34 2.11 21.28
N PHE A 455 -9.15 2.41 22.56
CA PHE A 455 -9.11 3.80 23.01
C PHE A 455 -7.72 4.44 22.98
N PHE A 456 -6.64 3.67 23.05
CA PHE A 456 -5.27 4.21 23.02
C PHE A 456 -4.72 4.23 21.60
N ALA A 457 -4.61 3.07 20.94
CA ALA A 457 -3.99 2.94 19.61
C ALA A 457 -4.93 3.28 18.45
N ASN A 458 -6.27 3.37 18.70
CA ASN A 458 -7.30 3.58 17.68
C ASN A 458 -7.22 2.60 16.49
N ALA A 459 -6.73 1.38 16.73
CA ALA A 459 -6.47 0.36 15.73
C ALA A 459 -7.70 -0.53 15.45
N GLN A 460 -8.85 0.08 15.16
CA GLN A 460 -10.08 -0.61 14.78
C GLN A 460 -10.12 -0.84 13.28
N LEU A 461 -10.19 -2.12 12.85
CA LEU A 461 -10.42 -2.45 11.44
C LEU A 461 -11.86 -2.13 11.04
N SER A 462 -12.06 -1.68 9.81
CA SER A 462 -13.33 -1.27 9.23
C SER A 462 -13.49 -1.86 7.83
N VAL A 463 -14.72 -1.91 7.32
CA VAL A 463 -15.01 -2.25 5.92
C VAL A 463 -14.30 -1.29 4.96
N VAL A 464 -14.05 -0.05 5.36
CA VAL A 464 -13.29 0.94 4.59
C VAL A 464 -11.90 0.41 4.22
N ASN A 465 -11.18 -0.23 5.16
CA ASN A 465 -9.87 -0.82 4.89
C ASN A 465 -9.97 -1.95 3.83
N VAL A 466 -11.04 -2.76 3.85
CA VAL A 466 -11.27 -3.80 2.83
C VAL A 466 -11.50 -3.17 1.47
N LEU A 467 -12.33 -2.12 1.38
CA LEU A 467 -12.58 -1.41 0.14
C LEU A 467 -11.31 -0.78 -0.41
N THR A 468 -10.53 -0.11 0.43
CA THR A 468 -9.23 0.50 0.06
C THR A 468 -8.28 -0.56 -0.50
N PHE A 469 -8.19 -1.73 0.14
CA PHE A 469 -7.37 -2.84 -0.34
C PHE A 469 -7.82 -3.36 -1.71
N ILE A 470 -9.13 -3.57 -1.91
CA ILE A 470 -9.69 -4.01 -3.20
C ILE A 470 -9.40 -2.97 -4.29
N HIS A 471 -9.62 -1.69 -4.01
CA HIS A 471 -9.34 -0.62 -4.97
C HIS A 471 -7.85 -0.49 -5.28
N ALA A 472 -6.96 -0.64 -4.30
CA ALA A 472 -5.52 -0.67 -4.53
C ALA A 472 -5.11 -1.80 -5.48
N LEU A 473 -5.69 -3.00 -5.33
CA LEU A 473 -5.45 -4.11 -6.26
C LEU A 473 -5.91 -3.82 -7.69
N LEU A 474 -6.97 -3.03 -7.88
CA LEU A 474 -7.53 -2.68 -9.19
C LEU A 474 -6.80 -1.49 -9.86
N SER A 475 -6.20 -0.58 -9.09
CA SER A 475 -5.61 0.69 -9.58
C SER A 475 -4.09 0.77 -9.52
N GLY A 476 -3.41 -0.36 -9.21
CA GLY A 476 -1.96 -0.40 -9.03
C GLY A 476 -1.56 -0.45 -7.56
N PHE A 477 -1.18 -1.64 -7.11
CA PHE A 477 -0.88 -1.91 -5.71
C PHE A 477 0.47 -1.31 -5.30
N ARG A 478 0.47 -0.51 -4.23
CA ARG A 478 1.68 0.08 -3.63
C ARG A 478 1.74 -0.22 -2.14
N TRP A 479 2.77 -0.95 -1.71
CA TRP A 479 2.95 -1.36 -0.32
C TRP A 479 3.13 -0.17 0.64
N GLU A 480 3.77 0.90 0.17
CA GLU A 480 4.08 2.08 0.99
C GLU A 480 2.83 2.69 1.62
N LEU A 481 1.69 2.68 0.91
CA LEU A 481 0.43 3.22 1.43
C LEU A 481 -0.08 2.45 2.65
N PHE A 482 0.09 1.14 2.66
CA PHE A 482 -0.35 0.28 3.77
C PHE A 482 0.62 0.33 4.95
N LEU A 483 1.92 0.55 4.67
CA LEU A 483 2.96 0.67 5.69
C LEU A 483 2.90 1.99 6.47
N LEU A 484 2.16 3.01 6.00
CA LEU A 484 1.98 4.29 6.71
C LEU A 484 1.23 4.14 8.04
N ASP A 485 0.39 3.12 8.22
CA ASP A 485 -0.23 2.81 9.51
C ASP A 485 0.27 1.47 10.05
N PRO A 486 1.35 1.45 10.84
CA PRO A 486 1.96 0.23 11.33
C PRO A 486 1.02 -0.61 12.21
N MET A 487 0.12 0.03 12.98
CA MET A 487 -0.81 -0.68 13.86
C MET A 487 -1.86 -1.44 13.05
N VAL A 488 -2.50 -0.77 12.09
CA VAL A 488 -3.49 -1.37 11.19
C VAL A 488 -2.84 -2.41 10.30
N PHE A 489 -1.64 -2.15 9.75
CA PHE A 489 -0.90 -3.09 8.92
C PHE A 489 -0.54 -4.39 9.66
N THR A 490 0.02 -4.27 10.88
CA THR A 490 0.39 -5.44 11.72
C THR A 490 -0.85 -6.25 12.09
N LEU A 491 -1.95 -5.57 12.43
CA LEU A 491 -3.21 -6.22 12.76
C LEU A 491 -3.82 -6.96 11.55
N TRP A 492 -3.84 -6.31 10.36
CA TRP A 492 -4.31 -6.93 9.12
C TRP A 492 -3.48 -8.15 8.72
N SER A 493 -2.15 -8.04 8.80
CA SER A 493 -1.24 -9.15 8.48
C SER A 493 -1.52 -10.36 9.37
N PHE A 494 -1.67 -10.14 10.68
CA PHE A 494 -2.02 -11.20 11.63
C PHE A 494 -3.41 -11.80 11.33
N VAL A 495 -4.41 -10.96 11.04
CA VAL A 495 -5.77 -11.41 10.71
C VAL A 495 -5.78 -12.24 9.42
N ALA A 496 -5.06 -11.79 8.38
CA ALA A 496 -4.95 -12.53 7.12
C ALA A 496 -4.36 -13.94 7.31
N VAL A 497 -3.27 -14.04 8.07
CA VAL A 497 -2.67 -15.35 8.42
C VAL A 497 -3.63 -16.18 9.28
N SER A 498 -4.22 -15.59 10.31
CA SER A 498 -5.12 -16.31 11.22
C SER A 498 -6.41 -16.81 10.54
N MET A 499 -6.87 -16.14 9.48
CA MET A 499 -8.02 -16.60 8.70
C MET A 499 -7.79 -17.97 8.04
N LEU A 500 -6.56 -18.28 7.64
CA LEU A 500 -6.20 -19.58 7.06
C LEU A 500 -6.25 -20.71 8.08
N PHE A 501 -5.94 -20.42 9.36
CA PHE A 501 -5.88 -21.43 10.43
C PHE A 501 -7.20 -21.54 11.19
N TRP A 502 -7.78 -20.43 11.67
CA TRP A 502 -8.93 -20.40 12.57
C TRP A 502 -10.15 -19.68 11.98
N GLY A 503 -10.03 -19.02 10.83
CA GLY A 503 -11.08 -18.24 10.22
C GLY A 503 -11.27 -16.86 10.86
N ARG A 504 -12.34 -16.14 10.46
CA ARG A 504 -12.63 -14.75 10.87
C ARG A 504 -12.78 -14.54 12.37
N GLY A 505 -13.09 -15.60 13.09
CA GLY A 505 -13.43 -15.53 14.50
C GLY A 505 -12.32 -14.97 15.38
N VAL A 506 -11.05 -15.08 14.96
CA VAL A 506 -9.90 -14.56 15.71
C VAL A 506 -10.01 -13.03 15.84
N PHE A 507 -10.26 -12.31 14.75
CA PHE A 507 -10.47 -10.87 14.82
C PHE A 507 -11.79 -10.54 15.55
N CYS A 508 -12.91 -11.08 15.06
CA CYS A 508 -14.23 -10.74 15.58
C CYS A 508 -14.43 -11.11 17.05
N GLY A 509 -13.76 -12.18 17.53
CA GLY A 509 -13.94 -12.67 18.89
C GLY A 509 -12.98 -12.12 19.93
N TRP A 510 -11.79 -11.64 19.50
CA TRP A 510 -10.69 -11.29 20.41
C TRP A 510 -10.10 -9.90 20.17
N LEU A 511 -9.99 -9.46 18.91
CA LEU A 511 -9.24 -8.26 18.54
C LEU A 511 -10.13 -7.07 18.15
N CYS A 512 -11.44 -7.27 17.93
CA CYS A 512 -12.35 -6.18 17.57
C CYS A 512 -12.78 -5.38 18.81
N PRO A 513 -12.36 -4.10 18.97
CA PRO A 513 -12.71 -3.29 20.12
C PRO A 513 -14.22 -3.09 20.30
N PHE A 514 -14.96 -2.83 19.21
CA PHE A 514 -16.41 -2.64 19.28
C PHE A 514 -17.14 -3.93 19.65
N GLY A 515 -16.71 -5.08 19.09
CA GLY A 515 -17.26 -6.38 19.46
C GLY A 515 -17.02 -6.69 20.95
N THR A 516 -15.87 -6.32 21.46
CA THR A 516 -15.50 -6.42 22.87
C THR A 516 -16.36 -5.50 23.74
N LEU A 517 -16.59 -4.26 23.32
CA LEU A 517 -17.46 -3.32 24.01
C LEU A 517 -18.87 -3.92 24.19
N GLN A 518 -19.47 -4.46 23.11
CA GLN A 518 -20.78 -5.09 23.16
C GLN A 518 -20.83 -6.33 24.09
N GLU A 519 -19.77 -7.17 24.08
CA GLU A 519 -19.73 -8.36 24.95
C GLU A 519 -19.56 -7.97 26.42
N LEU A 520 -18.68 -7.02 26.73
CA LEU A 520 -18.48 -6.56 28.11
C LEU A 520 -19.72 -5.85 28.68
N THR A 521 -20.38 -5.00 27.91
CA THR A 521 -21.62 -4.33 28.32
C THR A 521 -22.76 -5.34 28.52
N ASN A 522 -22.87 -6.37 27.67
CA ASN A 522 -23.84 -7.43 27.84
C ASN A 522 -23.54 -8.29 29.09
N HIS A 523 -22.27 -8.62 29.37
CA HIS A 523 -21.91 -9.32 30.62
C HIS A 523 -22.28 -8.51 31.86
N LEU A 524 -22.13 -7.17 31.81
CA LEU A 524 -22.57 -6.30 32.89
C LEU A 524 -24.10 -6.32 33.01
N ALA A 525 -24.83 -6.26 31.89
CA ALA A 525 -26.27 -6.34 31.85
C ALA A 525 -26.77 -7.65 32.46
N GLN A 526 -26.16 -8.78 32.14
CA GLN A 526 -26.51 -10.09 32.74
C GLN A 526 -26.26 -10.11 34.26
N ARG A 527 -25.15 -9.51 34.74
CA ARG A 527 -24.88 -9.38 36.19
C ARG A 527 -25.89 -8.49 36.91
N LEU A 528 -26.45 -7.48 36.22
CA LEU A 528 -27.50 -6.60 36.72
C LEU A 528 -28.91 -7.24 36.61
N GLY A 529 -29.03 -8.49 36.16
CA GLY A 529 -30.26 -9.23 36.04
C GLY A 529 -31.13 -8.88 34.83
N ILE A 530 -30.60 -8.19 33.83
CA ILE A 530 -31.32 -7.89 32.58
C ILE A 530 -31.55 -9.18 31.81
N LYS A 531 -32.84 -9.49 31.55
CA LYS A 531 -33.24 -10.69 30.81
C LYS A 531 -32.76 -10.62 29.36
N GLN A 532 -32.10 -11.69 28.91
CA GLN A 532 -31.65 -11.81 27.53
C GLN A 532 -32.80 -12.27 26.62
N ILE A 533 -32.85 -11.71 25.41
CA ILE A 533 -33.85 -12.07 24.39
C ILE A 533 -33.26 -13.20 23.54
N GLU A 534 -33.91 -14.38 23.59
CA GLU A 534 -33.56 -15.51 22.74
C GLU A 534 -34.29 -15.39 21.40
N ILE A 535 -33.57 -15.17 20.31
CA ILE A 535 -34.12 -15.10 18.97
C ILE A 535 -34.29 -16.52 18.43
N PRO A 536 -35.48 -16.95 17.94
CA PRO A 536 -35.67 -18.26 17.32
C PRO A 536 -34.68 -18.50 16.19
N PHE A 537 -34.09 -19.71 16.14
CA PHE A 537 -32.99 -20.01 15.22
C PHE A 537 -33.34 -19.75 13.75
N GLY A 538 -34.56 -20.10 13.30
CA GLY A 538 -34.99 -19.86 11.92
C GLY A 538 -35.09 -18.37 11.54
N LEU A 539 -35.44 -17.50 12.50
CA LEU A 539 -35.44 -16.04 12.30
C LEU A 539 -33.99 -15.48 12.33
N HIS A 540 -33.19 -15.98 13.28
CA HIS A 540 -31.78 -15.65 13.41
C HIS A 540 -30.97 -15.94 12.12
N GLU A 541 -31.21 -17.10 11.50
CA GLU A 541 -30.57 -17.49 10.26
C GLU A 541 -30.94 -16.56 9.09
N ARG A 542 -32.21 -16.12 9.00
CA ARG A 542 -32.65 -15.13 8.00
C ARG A 542 -31.96 -13.76 8.19
N PHE A 543 -31.80 -13.34 9.44
CA PHE A 543 -31.14 -12.06 9.74
C PHE A 543 -29.64 -12.04 9.42
N TRP A 544 -28.95 -13.19 9.35
CA TRP A 544 -27.57 -13.22 8.93
C TRP A 544 -27.35 -12.64 7.53
N MET A 545 -28.33 -12.78 6.65
CA MET A 545 -28.25 -12.28 5.27
C MET A 545 -28.08 -10.76 5.22
N ILE A 546 -28.62 -10.02 6.19
CA ILE A 546 -28.61 -8.56 6.18
C ILE A 546 -27.18 -8.02 6.08
N LYS A 547 -26.23 -8.50 6.88
CA LYS A 547 -24.84 -8.01 6.85
C LYS A 547 -24.14 -8.30 5.54
N TYR A 548 -24.47 -9.42 4.86
CA TYR A 548 -23.90 -9.75 3.54
C TYR A 548 -24.50 -8.85 2.47
N VAL A 549 -25.79 -8.59 2.50
CA VAL A 549 -26.46 -7.64 1.59
C VAL A 549 -25.87 -6.23 1.76
N VAL A 550 -25.69 -5.77 3.00
CA VAL A 550 -25.06 -4.48 3.30
C VAL A 550 -23.64 -4.43 2.75
N PHE A 551 -22.82 -5.46 3.00
CA PHE A 551 -21.45 -5.51 2.50
C PHE A 551 -21.38 -5.50 0.97
N VAL A 552 -22.15 -6.36 0.29
CA VAL A 552 -22.17 -6.43 -1.18
C VAL A 552 -22.70 -5.12 -1.77
N GLY A 553 -23.72 -4.51 -1.14
CA GLY A 553 -24.23 -3.20 -1.55
C GLY A 553 -23.19 -2.09 -1.46
N ILE A 554 -22.44 -2.01 -0.36
CA ILE A 554 -21.34 -1.05 -0.18
C ILE A 554 -20.23 -1.32 -1.19
N LEU A 555 -19.85 -2.58 -1.40
CA LEU A 555 -18.83 -2.97 -2.37
C LEU A 555 -19.24 -2.61 -3.81
N ALA A 556 -20.47 -2.96 -4.22
CA ALA A 556 -20.96 -2.61 -5.56
C ALA A 556 -21.00 -1.09 -5.78
N LEU A 557 -21.43 -0.34 -4.76
CA LEU A 557 -21.46 1.11 -4.84
C LEU A 557 -20.03 1.71 -4.88
N SER A 558 -19.05 1.08 -4.21
CA SER A 558 -17.65 1.55 -4.22
C SER A 558 -17.02 1.48 -5.61
N LEU A 559 -17.47 0.55 -6.45
CA LEU A 559 -16.99 0.45 -7.85
C LEU A 559 -17.50 1.60 -8.71
N ARG A 560 -18.62 2.24 -8.34
CA ARG A 560 -19.18 3.40 -9.05
C ARG A 560 -18.73 4.72 -8.43
N SER A 561 -18.77 4.83 -7.11
CA SER A 561 -18.36 6.01 -6.35
C SER A 561 -17.85 5.61 -4.98
N ILE A 562 -16.56 5.79 -4.76
CA ILE A 562 -15.93 5.47 -3.48
C ILE A 562 -16.45 6.38 -2.36
N LEU A 563 -16.77 7.64 -2.69
CA LEU A 563 -17.31 8.61 -1.73
C LEU A 563 -18.66 8.16 -1.15
N LEU A 564 -19.59 7.72 -2.01
CA LEU A 564 -20.88 7.19 -1.57
C LEU A 564 -20.72 5.90 -0.75
N ALA A 565 -19.78 5.02 -1.12
CA ALA A 565 -19.52 3.82 -0.37
C ALA A 565 -19.00 4.14 1.04
N PHE A 566 -18.15 5.15 1.20
CA PHE A 566 -17.68 5.59 2.51
C PHE A 566 -18.78 6.25 3.33
N GLN A 567 -19.72 6.98 2.70
CA GLN A 567 -20.91 7.48 3.41
C GLN A 567 -21.77 6.33 3.95
N LEU A 568 -22.00 5.28 3.15
CA LEU A 568 -22.72 4.10 3.60
C LEU A 568 -21.93 3.25 4.61
N ALA A 569 -20.58 3.32 4.61
CA ALA A 569 -19.76 2.67 5.63
C ALA A 569 -19.99 3.24 7.05
N GLU A 570 -20.69 4.39 7.18
CA GLU A 570 -21.16 4.91 8.48
C GLU A 570 -22.19 3.99 9.19
N VAL A 571 -22.67 2.95 8.51
CA VAL A 571 -23.38 1.84 9.16
C VAL A 571 -22.49 1.16 10.22
N GLU A 572 -21.14 1.33 10.14
CA GLU A 572 -20.22 0.88 11.17
C GLU A 572 -20.10 1.93 12.29
N PRO A 573 -20.54 1.60 13.52
CA PRO A 573 -20.47 2.53 14.65
C PRO A 573 -19.04 2.66 15.23
N PHE A 574 -18.06 1.97 14.64
CA PHE A 574 -16.70 1.85 15.18
C PHE A 574 -16.05 3.20 15.38
N LYS A 575 -16.21 4.08 14.40
CA LYS A 575 -15.66 5.40 14.43
C LYS A 575 -16.27 6.26 15.54
N THR A 576 -17.59 6.27 15.67
CA THR A 576 -18.27 7.04 16.69
C THR A 576 -17.96 6.51 18.10
N ALA A 577 -18.02 5.17 18.28
CA ALA A 577 -17.86 4.57 19.60
C ALA A 577 -16.39 4.43 20.05
N ILE A 578 -15.46 4.12 19.12
CA ILE A 578 -14.07 3.80 19.45
C ILE A 578 -13.15 4.99 19.16
N THR A 579 -13.08 5.43 17.90
CA THR A 579 -12.12 6.47 17.50
C THR A 579 -12.49 7.84 18.08
N MET A 580 -13.76 8.25 17.98
CA MET A 580 -14.23 9.55 18.45
C MET A 580 -14.79 9.52 19.88
N LYS A 581 -14.84 8.34 20.53
CA LYS A 581 -15.25 8.18 21.95
C LYS A 581 -16.59 8.87 22.25
N PHE A 582 -17.56 8.75 21.33
CA PHE A 582 -18.86 9.42 21.33
C PHE A 582 -18.83 10.95 21.24
N ALA A 583 -17.68 11.58 20.96
CA ALA A 583 -17.57 13.02 20.73
C ALA A 583 -17.84 13.35 19.24
N ARG A 584 -19.13 13.28 18.84
CA ARG A 584 -19.60 13.50 17.47
C ARG A 584 -21.00 14.10 17.46
N GLU A 585 -21.50 14.51 16.29
CA GLU A 585 -22.86 14.98 16.11
C GLU A 585 -23.90 13.96 16.62
N TRP A 586 -24.95 14.48 17.25
CA TRP A 586 -25.94 13.69 17.98
C TRP A 586 -26.59 12.52 17.20
N PRO A 587 -26.86 12.58 15.86
CA PRO A 587 -27.48 11.44 15.17
C PRO A 587 -26.60 10.19 15.17
N PHE A 588 -25.28 10.37 14.98
CA PHE A 588 -24.31 9.28 14.99
C PHE A 588 -24.08 8.70 16.39
N VAL A 589 -24.10 9.57 17.41
CA VAL A 589 -24.02 9.16 18.82
C VAL A 589 -25.26 8.37 19.20
N LEU A 590 -26.46 8.85 18.80
CA LEU A 590 -27.72 8.16 19.04
C LEU A 590 -27.72 6.77 18.38
N TYR A 591 -27.31 6.68 17.10
CA TYR A 591 -27.21 5.41 16.38
C TYR A 591 -26.27 4.42 17.07
N ALA A 592 -25.04 4.85 17.38
CA ALA A 592 -24.08 4.00 18.08
C ALA A 592 -24.57 3.60 19.48
N GLY A 593 -25.21 4.52 20.20
CA GLY A 593 -25.84 4.28 21.51
C GLY A 593 -26.97 3.25 21.43
N LEU A 594 -27.84 3.36 20.43
CA LEU A 594 -28.93 2.39 20.20
C LEU A 594 -28.37 0.98 19.90
N LEU A 595 -27.29 0.86 19.14
CA LEU A 595 -26.65 -0.42 18.88
C LEU A 595 -26.02 -1.04 20.13
N VAL A 596 -25.38 -0.22 20.98
CA VAL A 596 -24.84 -0.69 22.26
C VAL A 596 -25.99 -1.07 23.18
N PHE A 597 -27.08 -0.28 23.24
CA PHE A 597 -28.29 -0.57 24.01
C PHE A 597 -28.96 -1.88 23.58
N ALA A 598 -29.14 -2.10 22.27
CA ALA A 598 -29.65 -3.40 21.76
C ALA A 598 -28.74 -4.57 22.18
N GLY A 599 -27.43 -4.32 22.27
CA GLY A 599 -26.41 -5.26 22.76
C GLY A 599 -26.61 -5.68 24.22
N LEU A 600 -27.33 -4.91 25.06
CA LEU A 600 -27.66 -5.29 26.45
C LEU A 600 -28.65 -6.45 26.50
N PHE A 601 -29.55 -6.56 25.53
CA PHE A 601 -30.59 -7.58 25.46
C PHE A 601 -30.21 -8.77 24.57
N VAL A 602 -29.43 -8.52 23.50
CA VAL A 602 -28.94 -9.54 22.56
C VAL A 602 -27.45 -9.46 22.46
N GLU A 603 -26.75 -10.45 23.00
CA GLU A 603 -25.28 -10.47 23.01
C GLU A 603 -24.72 -10.29 21.59
N ARG A 604 -23.87 -9.26 21.40
CA ARG A 604 -23.24 -8.89 20.11
C ARG A 604 -24.22 -8.63 18.96
N PHE A 605 -25.34 -7.95 19.23
CA PHE A 605 -26.42 -7.68 18.27
C PHE A 605 -25.89 -7.15 16.92
N TYR A 606 -25.09 -6.07 16.92
CA TYR A 606 -24.55 -5.50 15.70
C TYR A 606 -23.66 -6.48 14.93
N CYS A 607 -22.76 -7.17 15.64
CA CYS A 607 -21.82 -8.13 15.04
C CYS A 607 -22.53 -9.31 14.37
N ARG A 608 -23.72 -9.72 14.90
CA ARG A 608 -24.51 -10.81 14.35
C ARG A 608 -25.17 -10.43 13.02
N TYR A 609 -25.77 -9.24 12.93
CA TYR A 609 -26.77 -8.94 11.91
C TYR A 609 -26.38 -7.80 10.96
N LEU A 610 -25.60 -6.82 11.40
CA LEU A 610 -25.39 -5.57 10.67
C LEU A 610 -23.94 -5.34 10.21
N CYS A 611 -22.95 -5.99 10.83
CA CYS A 611 -21.54 -5.69 10.62
C CYS A 611 -21.03 -6.08 9.21
N PRO A 612 -20.79 -5.13 8.28
CA PRO A 612 -20.29 -5.44 6.94
C PRO A 612 -18.85 -5.95 6.95
N LEU A 613 -17.99 -5.48 7.86
CA LEU A 613 -16.65 -6.04 8.03
C LEU A 613 -16.71 -7.52 8.40
N GLY A 614 -17.65 -7.91 9.29
CA GLY A 614 -17.86 -9.30 9.66
C GLY A 614 -18.29 -10.17 8.48
N ALA A 615 -19.07 -9.64 7.53
CA ALA A 615 -19.41 -10.29 6.28
C ALA A 615 -18.21 -10.39 5.32
N ALA A 616 -17.44 -9.29 5.17
CA ALA A 616 -16.24 -9.24 4.34
C ALA A 616 -15.20 -10.28 4.74
N LEU A 617 -14.95 -10.44 6.05
CA LEU A 617 -14.00 -11.43 6.57
C LEU A 617 -14.55 -12.87 6.51
N ALA A 618 -15.87 -13.08 6.48
CA ALA A 618 -16.47 -14.41 6.41
C ALA A 618 -16.24 -15.09 5.06
N ILE A 619 -16.15 -14.31 3.97
CA ILE A 619 -15.97 -14.84 2.61
C ILE A 619 -14.62 -15.56 2.46
N PRO A 620 -13.44 -14.93 2.70
CA PRO A 620 -12.14 -15.61 2.60
C PRO A 620 -11.92 -16.63 3.73
N ALA A 621 -12.54 -16.48 4.88
CA ALA A 621 -12.43 -17.41 5.99
C ALA A 621 -12.99 -18.81 5.70
N ARG A 622 -13.75 -18.97 4.60
CA ARG A 622 -14.21 -20.29 4.11
C ARG A 622 -13.04 -21.17 3.64
N MET A 623 -11.90 -20.57 3.29
CA MET A 623 -10.69 -21.29 2.86
C MET A 623 -9.84 -21.83 4.03
N ARG A 624 -10.34 -21.76 5.26
CA ARG A 624 -9.61 -22.28 6.43
C ARG A 624 -9.21 -23.73 6.23
N MET A 625 -7.99 -24.06 6.65
CA MET A 625 -7.38 -25.39 6.48
C MET A 625 -7.69 -26.38 7.60
N PHE A 626 -8.05 -25.89 8.81
CA PHE A 626 -8.15 -26.73 9.99
C PHE A 626 -9.48 -26.54 10.73
N GLU A 627 -9.98 -27.65 11.31
CA GLU A 627 -11.14 -27.69 12.19
C GLU A 627 -10.72 -27.98 13.63
N TRP A 628 -10.50 -26.93 14.39
CA TRP A 628 -10.01 -27.04 15.77
C TRP A 628 -11.09 -27.29 16.82
N LEU A 629 -12.37 -26.93 16.54
CA LEU A 629 -13.45 -26.96 17.50
C LEU A 629 -14.02 -28.38 17.63
N LYS A 630 -13.85 -29.00 18.80
CA LYS A 630 -14.26 -30.36 19.09
C LYS A 630 -15.73 -30.46 19.51
N ARG A 631 -16.39 -31.54 19.10
CA ARG A 631 -17.77 -31.86 19.44
C ARG A 631 -17.94 -33.35 19.67
N TYR A 632 -18.85 -33.71 20.62
CA TYR A 632 -19.28 -35.10 20.81
C TYR A 632 -20.43 -35.47 19.88
N ARG A 633 -20.69 -36.75 19.68
CA ARG A 633 -21.77 -37.26 18.82
C ARG A 633 -23.17 -36.90 19.36
N GLU A 634 -23.31 -36.78 20.67
CA GLU A 634 -24.56 -36.42 21.35
C GLU A 634 -24.92 -34.92 21.20
N CYS A 635 -23.99 -34.11 20.72
CA CYS A 635 -24.25 -32.69 20.48
C CYS A 635 -25.22 -32.50 19.32
N GLY A 636 -26.36 -31.91 19.58
CA GLY A 636 -27.43 -31.64 18.62
C GLY A 636 -28.56 -32.67 18.62
N SER A 637 -28.30 -33.92 19.03
CA SER A 637 -29.37 -34.91 19.20
C SER A 637 -29.93 -34.92 20.63
N GLU A 638 -29.08 -35.21 21.60
CA GLU A 638 -29.48 -35.34 23.02
C GLU A 638 -29.13 -34.09 23.85
N CYS A 639 -28.22 -33.26 23.38
CA CYS A 639 -27.71 -32.12 24.12
C CYS A 639 -27.57 -30.86 23.24
N GLN A 640 -28.25 -29.79 23.63
CA GLN A 640 -28.24 -28.47 22.97
C GLN A 640 -27.63 -27.36 23.86
N VAL A 641 -26.97 -27.68 24.96
CA VAL A 641 -26.50 -26.70 25.95
C VAL A 641 -25.54 -25.70 25.30
N CYS A 642 -24.56 -26.19 24.51
CA CYS A 642 -23.60 -25.31 23.83
C CYS A 642 -24.25 -24.45 22.75
N ALA A 643 -25.30 -24.93 22.05
CA ALA A 643 -26.05 -24.15 21.08
C ALA A 643 -26.78 -22.96 21.74
N ARG A 644 -27.46 -23.20 22.85
CA ARG A 644 -28.17 -22.15 23.63
C ARG A 644 -27.21 -21.15 24.28
N ARG A 645 -26.01 -21.62 24.76
CA ARG A 645 -25.02 -20.77 25.40
C ARG A 645 -24.04 -20.11 24.42
N CYS A 646 -24.21 -20.30 23.10
CA CYS A 646 -23.34 -19.72 22.12
C CYS A 646 -23.55 -18.20 22.01
N THR A 647 -22.49 -17.42 22.26
CA THR A 647 -22.45 -15.96 22.25
C THR A 647 -23.10 -15.35 21.00
N VAL A 648 -22.95 -15.97 19.83
CA VAL A 648 -23.49 -15.50 18.55
C VAL A 648 -24.45 -16.48 17.90
N GLN A 649 -24.92 -17.50 18.61
CA GLN A 649 -25.80 -18.57 18.10
C GLN A 649 -25.28 -19.23 16.79
N ALA A 650 -23.97 -19.31 16.61
CA ALA A 650 -23.35 -19.94 15.44
C ALA A 650 -23.43 -21.48 15.44
N ILE A 651 -23.99 -22.09 16.48
CA ILE A 651 -24.15 -23.54 16.61
C ILE A 651 -25.60 -23.87 16.27
N HIS A 652 -25.79 -24.63 15.18
CA HIS A 652 -27.10 -25.12 14.78
C HIS A 652 -27.68 -26.03 15.85
N PRO A 653 -29.00 -26.04 16.08
CA PRO A 653 -29.66 -26.97 17.04
C PRO A 653 -29.26 -28.44 16.83
N LEU A 654 -28.97 -28.86 15.58
CA LEU A 654 -28.45 -30.18 15.21
C LEU A 654 -26.97 -30.42 15.57
N GLY A 655 -26.31 -29.45 16.23
CA GLY A 655 -24.95 -29.59 16.73
C GLY A 655 -23.85 -29.12 15.80
N GLN A 656 -24.13 -28.75 14.56
CA GLN A 656 -23.16 -28.25 13.61
C GLN A 656 -22.74 -26.80 13.92
N ILE A 657 -21.47 -26.48 13.83
CA ILE A 657 -20.96 -25.11 13.99
C ILE A 657 -20.88 -24.46 12.61
N ASN A 658 -21.57 -23.33 12.42
CA ASN A 658 -21.40 -22.51 11.22
C ASN A 658 -20.08 -21.73 11.32
N PRO A 659 -19.07 -22.06 10.47
CA PRO A 659 -17.76 -21.41 10.54
C PRO A 659 -17.80 -19.93 10.16
N ASN A 660 -18.74 -19.56 9.28
CA ASN A 660 -18.86 -18.18 8.81
C ASN A 660 -19.46 -17.26 9.88
N GLU A 661 -20.20 -17.82 10.86
CA GLU A 661 -20.82 -17.06 11.94
C GLU A 661 -20.06 -17.18 13.28
N CYS A 662 -19.24 -18.21 13.43
CA CYS A 662 -18.45 -18.44 14.63
C CYS A 662 -17.41 -17.34 14.84
N ILE A 663 -17.37 -16.77 16.05
CA ILE A 663 -16.37 -15.76 16.47
C ILE A 663 -15.20 -16.38 17.23
N TYR A 664 -15.08 -17.69 17.24
CA TYR A 664 -14.00 -18.41 17.90
C TYR A 664 -13.77 -18.04 19.37
N CYS A 665 -14.86 -17.76 20.09
CA CYS A 665 -14.81 -17.35 21.50
C CYS A 665 -14.37 -18.46 22.46
N LEU A 666 -14.35 -19.71 22.05
CA LEU A 666 -13.98 -20.91 22.80
C LEU A 666 -14.91 -21.26 23.98
N LYS A 667 -16.02 -20.55 24.25
CA LYS A 667 -16.99 -20.90 25.32
C LYS A 667 -17.51 -22.34 25.17
N CYS A 668 -17.75 -22.79 23.94
CA CYS A 668 -18.19 -24.17 23.69
C CYS A 668 -17.10 -25.21 23.98
N GLN A 669 -15.82 -24.85 23.84
CA GLN A 669 -14.70 -25.73 24.19
C GLN A 669 -14.50 -25.81 25.71
N ALA A 670 -14.68 -24.70 26.43
CA ALA A 670 -14.68 -24.75 27.90
C ALA A 670 -15.80 -25.66 28.42
N ASN A 671 -17.02 -25.55 27.85
CA ASN A 671 -18.12 -26.46 28.20
C ASN A 671 -17.85 -27.92 27.77
N TYR A 672 -17.04 -28.16 26.73
CA TYR A 672 -16.68 -29.50 26.25
C TYR A 672 -15.85 -30.27 27.28
N PHE A 673 -15.00 -29.59 28.03
CA PHE A 673 -14.17 -30.18 29.09
C PHE A 673 -14.82 -30.16 30.50
N ASP A 674 -15.96 -29.48 30.65
CA ASP A 674 -16.65 -29.32 31.94
C ASP A 674 -17.51 -30.53 32.25
N HIS A 675 -17.17 -31.22 33.32
CA HIS A 675 -17.90 -32.40 33.78
C HIS A 675 -19.30 -32.11 34.35
N GLU A 676 -19.54 -30.87 34.79
CA GLU A 676 -20.85 -30.47 35.31
C GLU A 676 -21.80 -29.97 34.21
N ILE A 677 -21.29 -29.52 33.09
CA ILE A 677 -22.08 -28.96 31.98
C ILE A 677 -22.25 -29.98 30.84
N CYS A 678 -21.18 -30.70 30.46
CA CYS A 678 -21.19 -31.60 29.33
C CYS A 678 -21.94 -32.89 29.59
N LEU A 679 -23.05 -33.15 28.89
CA LEU A 679 -23.88 -34.33 29.02
C LEU A 679 -23.06 -35.64 28.75
N HIS A 680 -22.20 -35.64 27.75
CA HIS A 680 -21.36 -36.79 27.42
C HIS A 680 -20.46 -37.16 28.59
N LEU A 681 -19.79 -36.19 29.23
CA LEU A 681 -18.93 -36.41 30.35
C LEU A 681 -19.71 -36.87 31.60
N LYS A 682 -20.92 -36.29 31.81
CA LYS A 682 -21.83 -36.76 32.88
C LYS A 682 -22.22 -38.22 32.71
N LYS A 683 -22.67 -38.63 31.53
CA LYS A 683 -23.00 -40.01 31.21
C LYS A 683 -21.80 -40.93 31.36
N ARG A 684 -20.60 -40.51 30.97
CA ARG A 684 -19.38 -41.28 31.13
C ARG A 684 -18.98 -41.45 32.61
N ALA A 685 -19.17 -40.41 33.43
CA ALA A 685 -18.90 -40.49 34.88
C ALA A 685 -19.91 -41.43 35.57
N GLN A 686 -21.20 -41.37 35.24
CA GLN A 686 -22.22 -42.25 35.75
C GLN A 686 -21.94 -43.73 35.42
N ARG A 687 -21.51 -44.04 34.19
CA ARG A 687 -21.15 -45.39 33.78
C ARG A 687 -19.87 -45.91 34.48
N ARG A 688 -19.03 -45.07 35.02
CA ARG A 688 -17.81 -45.42 35.75
C ARG A 688 -18.04 -45.57 37.26
N GLN A 689 -19.17 -45.09 37.80
CA GLN A 689 -19.54 -45.38 39.19
C GLN A 689 -19.94 -46.86 39.28
N PRO A 690 -19.29 -47.69 40.11
CA PRO A 690 -19.71 -49.06 40.28
C PRO A 690 -21.15 -49.05 40.74
N GLN A 691 -22.00 -49.83 40.08
CA GLN A 691 -23.33 -50.16 40.65
C GLN A 691 -23.07 -50.83 41.98
N THR A 692 -23.27 -50.09 43.06
CA THR A 692 -23.40 -50.68 44.38
C THR A 692 -24.61 -51.60 44.26
N THR A 693 -24.37 -52.92 44.06
CA THR A 693 -25.37 -53.95 44.10
C THR A 693 -26.02 -53.86 45.48
N ALA A 694 -27.28 -53.38 45.49
CA ALA A 694 -28.15 -53.56 46.65
C ALA A 694 -28.23 -55.05 46.87
N SER A 695 -27.56 -55.54 47.93
CA SER A 695 -27.70 -56.91 48.43
C SER A 695 -29.18 -57.14 48.71
N PRO A 696 -29.83 -58.17 48.16
CA PRO A 696 -31.21 -58.48 48.50
C PRO A 696 -31.27 -58.78 49.99
N ALA A 697 -32.07 -58.00 50.70
CA ALA A 697 -32.38 -58.22 52.09
C ALA A 697 -32.94 -59.66 52.25
N ASN A 698 -32.22 -60.47 52.97
CA ASN A 698 -32.50 -61.89 53.32
C ASN A 698 -33.79 -61.88 54.20
N SER A 699 -34.97 -62.13 53.63
CA SER A 699 -36.21 -62.36 54.37
C SER A 699 -36.28 -63.78 54.83
N ASN A 700 -35.57 -64.16 55.89
CA ASN A 700 -35.83 -65.31 56.67
C ASN A 700 -36.36 -64.86 58.02
N ALA A 701 -37.67 -64.71 58.14
CA ALA A 701 -38.38 -64.72 59.42
C ALA A 701 -38.93 -66.16 59.67
N PRO A 702 -38.63 -66.84 60.77
CA PRO A 702 -39.25 -68.11 61.06
C PRO A 702 -40.73 -67.95 61.48
N ARG A 703 -41.55 -68.77 60.85
CA ARG A 703 -42.95 -69.00 61.36
C ARG A 703 -42.89 -69.86 62.55
N THR A 704 -43.41 -69.43 63.68
CA THR A 704 -44.17 -70.18 64.69
C THR A 704 -45.36 -69.40 65.11
#